data_15eb55a1b60d5467cedf618f3d0029e3
#
_entry.id   15eb55a1b60d5467cedf618f3d0029e3
#
_cell.length_a   1.000
_cell.length_b   1.000
_cell.length_c   1.000
_cell.angle_alpha   90.00
_cell.angle_beta   90.00
_cell.angle_gamma   90.00
#
_symmetry.space_group_name_H-M   'P 1'
#
loop_
_entity.id
_entity.type
_entity.pdbx_description
1 polymer ?
#
loop_
_entity_poly.entity_id
_entity_poly.type
_entity_poly.pdbx_seq_one_letter_code
_entity_poly.pdbx_strand_id
1 'polypeptide(L)'
;GVVIECRENPETNQKNDNKTSNENNVDEGQIRNSWYDLNIYSYSPQYNAASLNSYSSFGLNETADILLSGFGLNDSGGKLKINHPVSVSSNGEKLAVTDRFNNRILIWNSIPNQKTAPDIVIGQKNFDTHNSGNGLDELDFPGQVIITPDAKLLVADSDNDRVLVWTNFPQTSGQTADYAIPITNYVSMNNSWPWGVWSDGNKTIVTATVSGTILIWNSFPGSNTPPDVVLTSNQIGTPRSILSNGDYIMIGDENANGECVGVNGNRSTHVFTSWPTESRDPDACVDNWISGTIHENKIYSIPAGGESLYFWDNLYTSTSELKSNVKLAEPGQGSRWMGGDDGGATVAGNKLFIAEYNGNRISVFDSLPSSPSTKPNWSLLTDNTESFTLLEEDFIIQNPVIESDENIFVVSSDFDRSLSVWKKIPGSTGAKPDIVFRRFEEGPWDNTFNNKSLFLAAGKKVFGWFDFENTLNSENYSFDMNTSSIGSINFSSLRGVAYNGEFFALGETDNKNIYIWKGIPGLNDEPDYIIQNPVGVGRIDMNDEWLVVSAYPGAGSPVHVINLTNLDSGIMLPVPGNDDFPQGVSINEIGFFIALQGSNKVVGWSSVQDALNGSSPTMSFGGTTNKTNSGTKMASTVHWDGFHLWVGEFKFSNRLLGFAPSK
;
A
#
# COMPACT_ATOMS: atom_id res chain seq x y z
N GLY A 1 3.79 28.56 28.89
CA GLY A 1 3.70 29.27 27.63
C GLY A 1 5.05 29.83 27.25
N VAL A 2 5.70 29.24 26.24
CA VAL A 2 6.86 29.85 25.59
C VAL A 2 6.46 30.04 24.13
N VAL A 3 6.33 31.29 23.76
CA VAL A 3 6.16 31.73 22.37
C VAL A 3 7.53 31.71 21.73
N ILE A 4 7.72 30.97 20.66
CA ILE A 4 8.93 31.01 19.84
C ILE A 4 8.59 31.85 18.60
N GLU A 5 9.18 33.05 18.54
CA GLU A 5 9.19 33.88 17.35
C GLU A 5 10.17 33.29 16.31
N CYS A 6 9.70 33.15 15.08
CA CYS A 6 10.54 32.90 13.93
C CYS A 6 11.43 34.10 13.65
N ARG A 7 12.75 33.94 13.74
CA ARG A 7 13.71 34.90 13.20
C ARG A 7 14.28 34.35 11.90
N GLU A 8 14.11 35.12 10.85
CA GLU A 8 14.81 34.95 9.59
C GLU A 8 16.32 35.05 9.78
N ASN A 9 17.06 34.16 9.15
CA ASN A 9 18.53 34.20 9.15
C ASN A 9 19.02 34.64 7.77
N PRO A 10 19.97 35.57 7.70
CA PRO A 10 20.47 36.10 6.44
C PRO A 10 21.53 35.18 5.82
N GLU A 11 21.57 35.24 4.50
CA GLU A 11 22.50 34.58 3.60
C GLU A 11 23.99 34.74 4.01
N THR A 12 24.74 33.66 3.97
CA THR A 12 26.17 33.73 3.74
C THR A 12 26.62 32.71 2.71
N ASN A 13 27.24 33.26 1.70
CA ASN A 13 27.92 32.62 0.56
C ASN A 13 29.08 31.72 0.94
N GLN A 14 29.34 30.78 0.04
CA GLN A 14 30.62 30.12 -0.35
C GLN A 14 30.97 28.83 0.40
N LYS A 15 31.32 27.76 -0.28
CA LYS A 15 32.35 27.54 -1.32
C LYS A 15 32.20 26.19 -1.98
N ASN A 16 32.52 26.15 -3.26
CA ASN A 16 32.82 24.95 -4.03
C ASN A 16 33.93 24.14 -3.37
N ASP A 17 33.69 22.85 -3.21
CA ASP A 17 34.77 21.88 -3.22
C ASP A 17 34.36 20.67 -4.04
N ASN A 18 34.99 20.53 -5.18
CA ASN A 18 35.04 19.36 -6.01
C ASN A 18 35.50 18.16 -5.17
N LYS A 19 34.62 17.20 -4.93
CA LYS A 19 35.02 15.84 -4.62
C LYS A 19 34.53 14.92 -5.73
N THR A 20 35.50 14.43 -6.47
CA THR A 20 35.39 13.30 -7.38
C THR A 20 34.67 12.14 -6.70
N SER A 21 33.56 11.77 -7.27
CA SER A 21 32.80 10.56 -6.90
C SER A 21 33.66 9.34 -7.24
N ASN A 22 34.17 8.67 -6.24
CA ASN A 22 34.52 7.27 -6.38
C ASN A 22 33.21 6.47 -6.43
N GLU A 23 32.93 5.90 -7.59
CA GLU A 23 31.95 4.86 -7.74
C GLU A 23 32.40 3.64 -6.93
N ASN A 24 31.92 3.53 -5.71
CA ASN A 24 31.97 2.27 -4.99
C ASN A 24 30.80 1.42 -5.46
N ASN A 25 31.11 0.37 -6.22
CA ASN A 25 30.23 -0.76 -6.42
C ASN A 25 29.78 -1.26 -5.05
N VAL A 26 28.55 -0.96 -4.68
CA VAL A 26 27.95 -1.46 -3.44
C VAL A 26 27.53 -2.90 -3.68
N ASP A 27 28.15 -3.79 -2.96
CA ASP A 27 27.89 -5.23 -2.96
C ASP A 27 26.41 -5.53 -2.62
N GLU A 28 25.83 -6.45 -3.39
CA GLU A 28 24.45 -6.89 -3.22
C GLU A 28 24.27 -7.54 -1.85
N GLY A 29 23.60 -6.88 -0.95
CA GLY A 29 23.34 -7.37 0.39
C GLY A 29 23.77 -6.45 1.51
N GLN A 30 24.39 -5.33 1.21
CA GLN A 30 24.71 -4.36 2.24
C GLN A 30 23.46 -3.58 2.67
N ILE A 31 23.22 -3.61 3.94
CA ILE A 31 22.29 -2.73 4.63
C ILE A 31 22.79 -1.31 4.44
N ARG A 32 21.99 -0.47 3.80
CA ARG A 32 22.31 0.94 3.70
C ARG A 32 21.98 1.62 5.01
N ASN A 33 23.02 2.01 5.74
CA ASN A 33 22.89 2.94 6.85
C ASN A 33 22.70 4.34 6.28
N SER A 34 21.51 4.85 6.38
CA SER A 34 21.28 6.26 6.16
C SER A 34 21.32 6.97 7.51
N TRP A 35 22.41 7.65 7.76
CA TRP A 35 22.50 8.57 8.88
C TRP A 35 21.79 9.84 8.47
N TYR A 36 20.62 10.04 9.03
CA TYR A 36 19.99 11.34 8.99
C TYR A 36 20.54 12.15 10.15
N ASP A 37 21.06 13.32 9.86
CA ASP A 37 21.40 14.31 10.87
C ASP A 37 20.10 14.90 11.42
N LEU A 38 19.38 14.05 12.17
CA LEU A 38 18.17 14.45 12.84
C LEU A 38 18.55 15.20 14.10
N ASN A 39 18.25 16.48 14.13
CA ASN A 39 18.04 17.17 15.39
C ASN A 39 16.84 16.53 16.09
N ILE A 40 17.04 15.35 16.63
CA ILE A 40 16.05 14.70 17.48
C ILE A 40 16.08 15.51 18.77
N TYR A 41 15.12 16.41 18.90
CA TYR A 41 14.83 16.96 20.19
C TYR A 41 14.44 15.77 21.06
N SER A 42 15.26 15.52 22.10
CA SER A 42 14.91 14.51 23.10
C SER A 42 13.57 14.90 23.69
N TYR A 43 12.52 14.23 23.24
CA TYR A 43 11.23 14.32 23.89
C TYR A 43 11.43 13.79 25.31
N SER A 44 11.30 14.66 26.29
CA SER A 44 11.23 14.22 27.67
C SER A 44 9.78 13.83 27.90
N PRO A 45 9.46 12.55 28.01
CA PRO A 45 8.09 12.13 28.21
C PRO A 45 7.58 12.72 29.52
N GLN A 46 6.48 13.46 29.43
CA GLN A 46 5.82 14.02 30.61
C GLN A 46 5.01 12.97 31.38
N TYR A 47 4.92 11.76 30.82
CA TYR A 47 4.14 10.67 31.38
C TYR A 47 5.05 9.50 31.72
N ASN A 48 4.89 8.96 32.91
CA ASN A 48 5.50 7.68 33.29
C ASN A 48 4.40 6.61 33.38
N ALA A 49 4.76 5.35 33.25
CA ALA A 49 3.82 4.23 33.29
C ALA A 49 2.96 4.21 34.58
N ALA A 50 3.51 4.65 35.70
CA ALA A 50 2.79 4.72 36.97
C ALA A 50 1.70 5.81 37.00
N SER A 51 1.82 6.87 36.20
CA SER A 51 0.81 7.92 36.10
C SER A 51 -0.31 7.59 35.11
N LEU A 52 -0.07 6.64 34.20
CA LEU A 52 -1.02 6.27 33.15
C LEU A 52 -2.19 5.42 33.64
N ASN A 53 -2.06 4.73 34.75
CA ASN A 53 -3.16 4.04 35.43
C ASN A 53 -4.32 4.96 35.81
N SER A 54 -4.14 6.27 35.75
CA SER A 54 -5.19 7.27 35.99
C SER A 54 -5.88 7.76 34.71
N TYR A 55 -5.37 7.41 33.50
CA TYR A 55 -5.95 7.79 32.22
C TYR A 55 -6.72 6.59 31.65
N SER A 56 -7.97 6.52 31.96
CA SER A 56 -8.83 5.39 31.60
C SER A 56 -9.50 5.50 30.24
N SER A 57 -9.27 6.57 29.47
CA SER A 57 -9.89 6.72 28.15
C SER A 57 -9.16 7.69 27.25
N PHE A 58 -8.88 7.26 26.01
CA PHE A 58 -8.72 8.18 24.90
C PHE A 58 -10.10 8.71 24.50
N GLY A 59 -10.28 10.01 24.38
CA GLY A 59 -11.53 10.59 23.90
C GLY A 59 -11.81 10.17 22.47
N LEU A 60 -13.09 10.10 22.12
CA LEU A 60 -13.52 10.03 20.72
C LEU A 60 -13.06 11.33 20.02
N ASN A 61 -12.38 11.22 18.91
CA ASN A 61 -11.87 12.33 18.10
C ASN A 61 -10.61 13.03 18.64
N GLU A 62 -9.79 12.37 19.42
CA GLU A 62 -8.48 12.94 19.71
C GLU A 62 -7.68 13.14 18.44
N THR A 63 -6.93 14.23 18.41
CA THR A 63 -6.00 14.50 17.30
C THR A 63 -4.66 13.84 17.60
N ALA A 64 -4.04 13.27 16.58
CA ALA A 64 -2.69 12.75 16.72
C ALA A 64 -1.71 13.87 17.07
N ASP A 65 -0.89 13.62 18.08
CA ASP A 65 0.18 14.53 18.51
C ASP A 65 1.41 14.39 17.63
N ILE A 66 1.63 13.21 17.12
CA ILE A 66 2.78 12.85 16.28
C ILE A 66 2.31 12.13 15.03
N LEU A 67 2.89 12.52 13.91
CA LEU A 67 2.73 11.85 12.64
C LEU A 67 4.08 11.43 12.10
N LEU A 68 4.23 10.16 11.75
CA LEU A 68 5.36 9.66 11.00
C LEU A 68 4.90 9.29 9.58
N SER A 69 5.38 10.03 8.60
CA SER A 69 5.11 9.79 7.19
C SER A 69 6.08 10.57 6.33
N GLY A 70 6.38 10.07 5.15
CA GLY A 70 7.10 10.83 4.12
C GLY A 70 6.26 11.94 3.50
N PHE A 71 4.94 11.97 3.74
CA PHE A 71 3.99 12.90 3.08
C PHE A 71 3.45 14.00 3.98
N GLY A 72 3.66 13.96 5.29
CA GLY A 72 3.08 14.93 6.20
C GLY A 72 1.61 14.67 6.56
N LEU A 73 1.12 15.41 7.55
CA LEU A 73 -0.28 15.41 7.99
C LEU A 73 -1.14 16.18 6.99
N ASN A 74 -2.27 15.61 6.57
CA ASN A 74 -3.22 16.28 5.67
C ASN A 74 -2.58 16.82 4.38
N ASP A 75 -1.46 16.22 3.97
CA ASP A 75 -0.69 16.64 2.82
C ASP A 75 -0.58 15.48 1.83
N SER A 76 -0.70 15.79 0.56
CA SER A 76 -0.49 14.83 -0.53
C SER A 76 0.99 14.59 -0.85
N GLY A 77 1.91 15.28 -0.16
CA GLY A 77 3.32 15.31 -0.48
C GLY A 77 3.70 16.39 -1.50
N GLY A 78 2.81 17.33 -1.78
CA GLY A 78 3.04 18.43 -2.72
C GLY A 78 3.12 17.97 -4.18
N LYS A 79 3.93 18.64 -4.97
CA LYS A 79 4.05 18.40 -6.43
C LYS A 79 4.92 17.19 -6.81
N LEU A 80 5.82 16.77 -5.93
CA LEU A 80 6.88 15.80 -6.27
C LEU A 80 6.64 14.40 -5.69
N LYS A 81 5.64 14.23 -4.86
CA LYS A 81 5.29 12.95 -4.24
C LYS A 81 4.04 12.37 -4.88
N ILE A 82 3.96 11.06 -4.87
CA ILE A 82 2.82 10.32 -5.41
C ILE A 82 2.51 9.11 -4.54
N ASN A 83 1.25 8.80 -4.39
CA ASN A 83 0.79 7.72 -3.54
C ASN A 83 -0.03 6.70 -4.34
N HIS A 84 0.58 5.58 -4.68
CA HIS A 84 0.00 4.48 -5.46
C HIS A 84 -0.55 4.93 -6.82
N PRO A 85 0.31 5.32 -7.75
CA PRO A 85 -0.13 5.65 -9.10
C PRO A 85 -0.65 4.40 -9.81
N VAL A 86 -1.87 4.46 -10.32
CA VAL A 86 -2.51 3.31 -11.00
C VAL A 86 -2.58 3.46 -12.52
N SER A 87 -2.34 4.67 -13.02
CA SER A 87 -2.47 4.93 -14.44
C SER A 87 -1.60 6.09 -14.87
N VAL A 88 -1.09 6.00 -16.07
CA VAL A 88 -0.40 7.06 -16.78
C VAL A 88 -0.87 7.07 -18.22
N SER A 89 -1.16 8.24 -18.76
CA SER A 89 -1.67 8.41 -20.12
C SER A 89 -1.04 9.61 -20.83
N SER A 90 -0.83 9.47 -22.12
CA SER A 90 -0.32 10.53 -22.99
C SER A 90 -0.97 10.48 -24.36
N ASN A 91 -1.14 11.65 -24.96
CA ASN A 91 -1.49 11.79 -26.38
C ASN A 91 -0.27 12.16 -27.26
N GLY A 92 0.94 12.05 -26.72
CA GLY A 92 2.19 12.44 -27.38
C GLY A 92 2.62 13.89 -27.11
N GLU A 93 1.73 14.74 -26.62
CA GLU A 93 2.03 16.14 -26.26
C GLU A 93 1.97 16.38 -24.75
N LYS A 94 1.00 15.78 -24.10
CA LYS A 94 0.68 15.95 -22.67
C LYS A 94 0.80 14.62 -21.94
N LEU A 95 1.01 14.71 -20.64
CA LEU A 95 1.06 13.54 -19.74
C LEU A 95 0.11 13.74 -18.56
N ALA A 96 -0.63 12.71 -18.21
CA ALA A 96 -1.48 12.67 -17.02
C ALA A 96 -1.21 11.40 -16.21
N VAL A 97 -1.21 11.53 -14.89
CA VAL A 97 -0.95 10.43 -13.96
C VAL A 97 -2.02 10.43 -12.88
N THR A 98 -2.60 9.28 -12.62
CA THR A 98 -3.51 9.09 -11.49
C THR A 98 -2.70 8.89 -10.21
N ASP A 99 -2.83 9.82 -9.29
CA ASP A 99 -2.33 9.74 -7.91
C ASP A 99 -3.47 9.31 -6.98
N ARG A 100 -3.74 7.99 -6.98
CA ARG A 100 -4.99 7.40 -6.52
C ARG A 100 -5.36 7.73 -5.09
N PHE A 101 -4.41 7.51 -4.14
CA PHE A 101 -4.69 7.71 -2.71
C PHE A 101 -4.61 9.17 -2.27
N ASN A 102 -4.20 10.06 -3.17
CA ASN A 102 -4.30 11.49 -3.00
C ASN A 102 -5.51 12.08 -3.75
N ASN A 103 -6.40 11.25 -4.28
CA ASN A 103 -7.64 11.66 -4.92
C ASN A 103 -7.42 12.76 -5.97
N ARG A 104 -6.40 12.57 -6.85
CA ARG A 104 -6.01 13.59 -7.82
C ARG A 104 -5.41 13.02 -9.10
N ILE A 105 -5.43 13.84 -10.15
CA ILE A 105 -4.68 13.62 -11.39
C ILE A 105 -3.61 14.70 -11.50
N LEU A 106 -2.37 14.29 -11.71
CA LEU A 106 -1.25 15.18 -11.97
C LEU A 106 -1.02 15.29 -13.48
N ILE A 107 -0.85 16.52 -13.98
CA ILE A 107 -0.78 16.79 -15.43
C ILE A 107 0.47 17.61 -15.74
N TRP A 108 1.16 17.21 -16.79
CA TRP A 108 2.22 17.96 -17.48
C TRP A 108 1.72 18.42 -18.83
N ASN A 109 1.81 19.72 -19.13
CA ASN A 109 1.39 20.32 -20.38
C ASN A 109 2.32 19.99 -21.57
N SER A 110 3.47 19.44 -21.28
CA SER A 110 4.41 18.90 -22.27
C SER A 110 5.05 17.62 -21.75
N ILE A 111 5.48 16.75 -22.64
CA ILE A 111 6.13 15.49 -22.25
C ILE A 111 7.43 15.80 -21.52
N PRO A 112 7.57 15.35 -20.27
CA PRO A 112 8.80 15.56 -19.50
C PRO A 112 10.01 14.86 -20.14
N ASN A 113 11.11 15.54 -20.21
CA ASN A 113 12.40 14.98 -20.66
C ASN A 113 13.43 14.89 -19.52
N GLN A 114 13.05 15.38 -18.37
CA GLN A 114 13.77 15.33 -17.11
C GLN A 114 12.79 15.45 -15.96
N LYS A 115 13.26 15.24 -14.74
CA LYS A 115 12.46 15.42 -13.54
C LYS A 115 11.91 16.85 -13.46
N THR A 116 10.61 16.99 -13.61
CA THR A 116 9.88 18.27 -13.50
C THR A 116 8.59 18.08 -12.74
N ALA A 117 8.22 19.08 -11.95
CA ALA A 117 6.93 19.09 -11.28
C ALA A 117 5.78 19.14 -12.29
N PRO A 118 4.62 18.56 -11.98
CA PRO A 118 3.42 18.74 -12.79
C PRO A 118 2.98 20.21 -12.83
N ASP A 119 2.35 20.59 -13.92
CA ASP A 119 1.85 21.96 -14.14
C ASP A 119 0.48 22.16 -13.48
N ILE A 120 -0.37 21.12 -13.51
CA ILE A 120 -1.78 21.19 -13.13
C ILE A 120 -2.14 19.98 -12.27
N VAL A 121 -3.03 20.19 -11.30
CA VAL A 121 -3.70 19.13 -10.56
C VAL A 121 -5.21 19.19 -10.78
N ILE A 122 -5.84 18.05 -11.00
CA ILE A 122 -7.29 17.88 -11.13
C ILE A 122 -7.81 16.99 -10.00
N GLY A 123 -9.03 17.23 -9.55
CA GLY A 123 -9.64 16.54 -8.39
C GLY A 123 -9.30 17.17 -7.06
N GLN A 124 -8.40 18.16 -7.05
CA GLN A 124 -7.99 18.93 -5.89
C GLN A 124 -7.83 20.41 -6.28
N LYS A 125 -8.03 21.30 -5.32
CA LYS A 125 -7.87 22.75 -5.55
C LYS A 125 -6.42 23.17 -5.80
N ASN A 126 -5.49 22.47 -5.19
CA ASN A 126 -4.05 22.67 -5.30
C ASN A 126 -3.28 21.38 -5.02
N PHE A 127 -1.97 21.43 -5.11
CA PHE A 127 -1.11 20.26 -4.91
C PHE A 127 -0.98 19.78 -3.47
N ASP A 128 -1.42 20.57 -2.50
CA ASP A 128 -1.24 20.30 -1.08
C ASP A 128 -2.49 19.68 -0.42
N THR A 129 -3.55 19.46 -1.19
CA THR A 129 -4.79 18.83 -0.73
C THR A 129 -4.96 17.42 -1.31
N HIS A 130 -5.72 16.57 -0.59
CA HIS A 130 -5.93 15.17 -0.99
C HIS A 130 -7.29 14.61 -0.54
N ASN A 131 -8.21 15.49 -0.11
CA ASN A 131 -9.51 15.03 0.36
C ASN A 131 -10.32 14.41 -0.78
N SER A 132 -11.05 13.35 -0.47
CA SER A 132 -12.06 12.83 -1.38
C SER A 132 -13.28 13.77 -1.43
N GLY A 133 -13.98 13.75 -2.55
CA GLY A 133 -15.21 14.51 -2.73
C GLY A 133 -15.97 14.07 -3.98
N ASN A 134 -17.20 14.55 -4.13
CA ASN A 134 -18.11 14.17 -5.21
C ASN A 134 -18.53 15.34 -6.12
N GLY A 135 -17.95 16.51 -5.96
CA GLY A 135 -18.09 17.63 -6.91
C GLY A 135 -17.50 17.31 -8.28
N LEU A 136 -17.85 18.08 -9.31
CA LEU A 136 -17.24 17.91 -10.64
C LEU A 136 -15.76 18.36 -10.69
N ASP A 137 -15.27 19.00 -9.65
CA ASP A 137 -13.88 19.40 -9.42
C ASP A 137 -13.17 18.51 -8.37
N GLU A 138 -13.83 17.46 -7.90
CA GLU A 138 -13.35 16.54 -6.88
C GLU A 138 -13.30 15.10 -7.39
N LEU A 139 -12.48 14.27 -6.76
CA LEU A 139 -12.33 12.85 -7.06
C LEU A 139 -12.38 12.02 -5.76
N ASP A 140 -12.80 10.78 -5.88
CA ASP A 140 -12.72 9.78 -4.82
C ASP A 140 -12.18 8.46 -5.36
N PHE A 141 -10.94 8.16 -4.96
CA PHE A 141 -10.26 6.91 -5.32
C PHE A 141 -10.19 6.65 -6.84
N PRO A 142 -9.66 7.60 -7.63
CA PRO A 142 -9.68 7.49 -9.08
C PRO A 142 -8.90 6.29 -9.62
N GLY A 143 -9.42 5.68 -10.68
CA GLY A 143 -8.82 4.60 -11.45
C GLY A 143 -8.01 5.09 -12.66
N GLN A 144 -8.28 4.53 -13.85
CA GLN A 144 -7.59 4.95 -15.07
C GLN A 144 -7.93 6.39 -15.45
N VAL A 145 -6.91 7.06 -15.98
CA VAL A 145 -7.00 8.32 -16.70
C VAL A 145 -6.64 8.10 -18.17
N ILE A 146 -7.31 8.76 -19.07
CA ILE A 146 -6.98 8.76 -20.49
C ILE A 146 -6.99 10.17 -21.08
N ILE A 147 -5.94 10.52 -21.81
CA ILE A 147 -5.89 11.67 -22.70
C ILE A 147 -6.14 11.15 -24.11
N THR A 148 -7.22 11.59 -24.73
CA THR A 148 -7.52 11.21 -26.11
C THR A 148 -6.60 11.91 -27.12
N PRO A 149 -6.43 11.39 -28.35
CA PRO A 149 -5.63 12.04 -29.37
C PRO A 149 -6.06 13.48 -29.69
N ASP A 150 -7.35 13.79 -29.57
CA ASP A 150 -7.91 15.14 -29.74
C ASP A 150 -7.96 15.94 -28.42
N ALA A 151 -7.16 15.53 -27.44
CA ALA A 151 -6.93 16.22 -26.17
C ALA A 151 -8.18 16.40 -25.28
N LYS A 152 -9.06 15.42 -25.23
CA LYS A 152 -10.04 15.29 -24.15
C LYS A 152 -9.41 14.54 -22.98
N LEU A 153 -9.91 14.77 -21.77
CA LEU A 153 -9.49 14.04 -20.59
C LEU A 153 -10.69 13.30 -20.00
N LEU A 154 -10.52 12.00 -19.72
CA LEU A 154 -11.49 11.18 -19.02
C LEU A 154 -10.82 10.55 -17.78
N VAL A 155 -11.54 10.51 -16.68
CA VAL A 155 -11.08 9.91 -15.42
C VAL A 155 -12.16 8.99 -14.86
N ALA A 156 -11.81 7.74 -14.62
CA ALA A 156 -12.65 6.82 -13.87
C ALA A 156 -12.60 7.22 -12.39
N ASP A 157 -13.70 7.74 -11.86
CA ASP A 157 -13.86 8.22 -10.49
C ASP A 157 -14.57 7.14 -9.68
N SER A 158 -13.77 6.16 -9.21
CA SER A 158 -14.26 4.83 -8.82
C SER A 158 -15.27 4.86 -7.67
N ASP A 159 -14.95 5.51 -6.54
CA ASP A 159 -15.82 5.53 -5.37
C ASP A 159 -17.04 6.46 -5.54
N ASN A 160 -17.04 7.28 -6.58
CA ASN A 160 -18.19 8.09 -7.00
C ASN A 160 -19.03 7.45 -8.13
N ASP A 161 -18.73 6.21 -8.53
CA ASP A 161 -19.48 5.45 -9.53
C ASP A 161 -19.67 6.15 -10.89
N ARG A 162 -18.68 6.92 -11.33
CA ARG A 162 -18.78 7.79 -12.52
C ARG A 162 -17.48 7.89 -13.31
N VAL A 163 -17.59 8.39 -14.52
CA VAL A 163 -16.45 8.90 -15.30
C VAL A 163 -16.58 10.42 -15.43
N LEU A 164 -15.57 11.16 -15.01
CA LEU A 164 -15.49 12.61 -15.25
C LEU A 164 -14.89 12.89 -16.61
N VAL A 165 -15.45 13.90 -17.31
CA VAL A 165 -15.06 14.25 -18.68
C VAL A 165 -14.78 15.75 -18.80
N TRP A 166 -13.59 16.06 -19.35
CA TRP A 166 -13.20 17.37 -19.85
C TRP A 166 -13.10 17.29 -21.37
N THR A 167 -13.99 17.92 -22.08
CA THR A 167 -14.02 17.95 -23.55
C THR A 167 -12.95 18.87 -24.13
N ASN A 168 -12.52 19.84 -23.34
CA ASN A 168 -11.32 20.63 -23.57
C ASN A 168 -10.32 20.33 -22.47
N PHE A 169 -9.08 20.09 -22.85
CA PHE A 169 -8.04 19.74 -21.89
C PHE A 169 -7.91 20.78 -20.77
N PRO A 170 -7.84 20.38 -19.49
CA PRO A 170 -7.75 21.32 -18.36
C PRO A 170 -6.56 22.26 -18.49
N GLN A 171 -6.77 23.54 -18.18
CA GLN A 171 -5.76 24.61 -18.26
C GLN A 171 -5.33 25.12 -16.89
N THR A 172 -6.11 24.83 -15.83
CA THR A 172 -5.85 25.32 -14.48
C THR A 172 -6.09 24.22 -13.45
N SER A 173 -5.36 24.29 -12.34
CA SER A 173 -5.59 23.38 -11.20
C SER A 173 -7.01 23.58 -10.63
N GLY A 174 -7.61 22.46 -10.22
CA GLY A 174 -8.97 22.45 -9.70
C GLY A 174 -10.06 22.71 -10.74
N GLN A 175 -9.73 22.68 -12.03
CA GLN A 175 -10.72 22.92 -13.07
C GLN A 175 -11.82 21.85 -13.05
N THR A 176 -13.06 22.33 -12.96
CA THR A 176 -14.27 21.51 -12.97
C THR A 176 -14.41 20.73 -14.27
N ALA A 177 -14.82 19.46 -14.20
CA ALA A 177 -15.19 18.67 -15.35
C ALA A 177 -16.41 19.28 -16.06
N ASP A 178 -16.49 19.09 -17.38
CA ASP A 178 -17.64 19.54 -18.16
C ASP A 178 -18.91 18.76 -17.79
N TYR A 179 -18.76 17.45 -17.54
CA TYR A 179 -19.84 16.59 -17.06
C TYR A 179 -19.30 15.29 -16.49
N ALA A 180 -20.21 14.54 -15.84
CA ALA A 180 -19.99 13.17 -15.41
C ALA A 180 -20.86 12.20 -16.22
N ILE A 181 -20.36 10.98 -16.43
CA ILE A 181 -21.12 9.84 -16.94
C ILE A 181 -21.39 8.93 -15.74
N PRO A 182 -22.62 8.88 -15.21
CA PRO A 182 -22.97 8.02 -14.07
C PRO A 182 -23.07 6.56 -14.53
N ILE A 183 -22.14 5.72 -14.13
CA ILE A 183 -22.02 4.34 -14.62
C ILE A 183 -23.12 3.44 -14.05
N THR A 184 -23.60 3.71 -12.85
CA THR A 184 -24.72 3.00 -12.24
C THR A 184 -26.02 3.04 -13.07
N ASN A 185 -26.18 4.03 -13.96
CA ASN A 185 -27.33 4.09 -14.85
C ASN A 185 -27.37 2.95 -15.89
N TYR A 186 -26.27 2.28 -16.10
CA TYR A 186 -26.10 1.31 -17.21
C TYR A 186 -25.81 -0.11 -16.73
N VAL A 187 -25.80 -0.32 -15.43
CA VAL A 187 -25.55 -1.62 -14.80
C VAL A 187 -26.68 -1.99 -13.84
N SER A 188 -26.80 -3.27 -13.52
CA SER A 188 -27.90 -3.78 -12.69
C SER A 188 -27.69 -3.59 -11.18
N MET A 189 -26.57 -3.00 -10.77
CA MET A 189 -26.18 -2.84 -9.37
C MET A 189 -26.15 -1.36 -8.96
N ASN A 190 -26.40 -1.09 -7.69
CA ASN A 190 -26.34 0.27 -7.14
C ASN A 190 -24.92 0.83 -6.98
N ASN A 191 -23.92 -0.01 -7.14
CA ASN A 191 -22.49 0.35 -7.10
C ASN A 191 -21.82 -0.26 -8.33
N SER A 192 -21.15 0.55 -9.10
CA SER A 192 -20.43 0.13 -10.31
C SER A 192 -18.93 0.07 -10.16
N TRP A 193 -18.41 0.98 -9.35
CA TRP A 193 -16.98 1.14 -9.09
C TRP A 193 -16.14 1.06 -10.37
N PRO A 194 -16.27 2.02 -11.30
CA PRO A 194 -15.53 1.99 -12.54
C PRO A 194 -14.03 2.14 -12.26
N TRP A 195 -13.26 1.14 -12.69
CA TRP A 195 -11.81 1.19 -12.58
C TRP A 195 -11.15 1.71 -13.84
N GLY A 196 -11.55 1.17 -14.96
CA GLY A 196 -10.95 1.43 -16.26
C GLY A 196 -11.78 2.38 -17.11
N VAL A 197 -11.10 3.26 -17.82
CA VAL A 197 -11.63 4.06 -18.91
C VAL A 197 -10.60 4.13 -20.04
N TRP A 198 -11.06 3.94 -21.25
CA TRP A 198 -10.29 4.11 -22.46
C TRP A 198 -11.10 4.84 -23.53
N SER A 199 -10.48 5.71 -24.30
CA SER A 199 -11.10 6.37 -25.44
C SER A 199 -10.05 6.81 -26.46
N ASP A 200 -10.39 6.74 -27.74
CA ASP A 200 -9.63 7.34 -28.84
C ASP A 200 -10.15 8.72 -29.28
N GLY A 201 -11.09 9.27 -28.49
CA GLY A 201 -11.78 10.53 -28.81
C GLY A 201 -13.09 10.32 -29.57
N ASN A 202 -13.36 9.11 -30.07
CA ASN A 202 -14.61 8.67 -30.65
C ASN A 202 -15.18 7.47 -29.91
N LYS A 203 -14.54 6.31 -30.02
CA LYS A 203 -14.92 5.11 -29.26
C LYS A 203 -14.54 5.25 -27.79
N THR A 204 -15.34 4.67 -26.89
CA THR A 204 -15.09 4.70 -25.45
C THR A 204 -15.44 3.37 -24.80
N ILE A 205 -14.63 2.93 -23.85
CA ILE A 205 -14.84 1.73 -23.05
C ILE A 205 -14.73 2.13 -21.58
N VAL A 206 -15.61 1.59 -20.74
CA VAL A 206 -15.54 1.70 -19.27
C VAL A 206 -15.77 0.32 -18.66
N THR A 207 -14.96 -0.06 -17.69
CA THR A 207 -15.18 -1.24 -16.86
C THR A 207 -15.99 -0.89 -15.62
N ALA A 208 -17.13 -1.51 -15.46
CA ALA A 208 -17.92 -1.46 -14.23
C ALA A 208 -17.59 -2.68 -13.37
N THR A 209 -16.58 -2.51 -12.52
CA THR A 209 -15.85 -3.60 -11.84
C THR A 209 -16.77 -4.47 -10.98
N VAL A 210 -17.59 -3.85 -10.14
CA VAL A 210 -18.44 -4.59 -9.19
C VAL A 210 -19.51 -5.42 -9.88
N SER A 211 -20.06 -4.92 -10.99
CA SER A 211 -21.08 -5.62 -11.76
C SER A 211 -20.54 -6.64 -12.78
N GLY A 212 -19.23 -6.72 -12.94
CA GLY A 212 -18.62 -7.59 -13.95
C GLY A 212 -18.97 -7.21 -15.39
N THR A 213 -19.16 -5.92 -15.65
CA THR A 213 -19.71 -5.41 -16.91
C THR A 213 -18.72 -4.51 -17.63
N ILE A 214 -18.66 -4.60 -18.95
CA ILE A 214 -17.89 -3.70 -19.80
C ILE A 214 -18.87 -2.88 -20.65
N LEU A 215 -18.78 -1.56 -20.55
CA LEU A 215 -19.64 -0.63 -21.26
C LEU A 215 -18.89 -0.06 -22.48
N ILE A 216 -19.50 -0.12 -23.65
CA ILE A 216 -18.85 0.26 -24.93
C ILE A 216 -19.74 1.27 -25.66
N TRP A 217 -19.14 2.38 -26.07
CA TRP A 217 -19.74 3.39 -26.94
C TRP A 217 -18.95 3.44 -28.25
N ASN A 218 -19.67 3.43 -29.37
CA ASN A 218 -19.11 3.56 -30.73
C ASN A 218 -18.90 5.01 -31.12
N SER A 219 -19.39 5.94 -30.32
CA SER A 219 -19.18 7.39 -30.46
C SER A 219 -18.87 7.97 -29.08
N PHE A 220 -18.22 9.13 -29.04
CA PHE A 220 -17.86 9.76 -27.76
C PHE A 220 -19.11 10.10 -26.93
N PRO A 221 -19.26 9.56 -25.70
CA PRO A 221 -20.49 9.70 -24.94
C PRO A 221 -20.65 11.06 -24.30
N GLY A 222 -21.88 11.59 -24.31
CA GLY A 222 -22.31 12.65 -23.41
C GLY A 222 -22.77 12.09 -22.06
N SER A 223 -23.14 12.97 -21.12
CA SER A 223 -23.49 12.60 -19.73
C SER A 223 -24.61 11.54 -19.61
N ASN A 224 -25.53 11.52 -20.54
CA ASN A 224 -26.69 10.62 -20.54
C ASN A 224 -26.77 9.72 -21.78
N THR A 225 -25.69 9.59 -22.53
CA THR A 225 -25.63 8.72 -23.70
C THR A 225 -25.51 7.28 -23.24
N PRO A 226 -26.51 6.40 -23.51
CA PRO A 226 -26.37 4.99 -23.15
C PRO A 226 -25.26 4.33 -23.97
N PRO A 227 -24.61 3.29 -23.43
CA PRO A 227 -23.65 2.51 -24.19
C PRO A 227 -24.33 1.77 -25.34
N ASP A 228 -23.62 1.63 -26.46
CA ASP A 228 -24.09 0.82 -27.60
C ASP A 228 -24.05 -0.67 -27.26
N VAL A 229 -23.09 -1.08 -26.41
CA VAL A 229 -22.97 -2.46 -25.96
C VAL A 229 -22.78 -2.48 -24.43
N VAL A 230 -23.60 -3.24 -23.76
CA VAL A 230 -23.42 -3.67 -22.38
C VAL A 230 -22.92 -5.10 -22.43
N LEU A 231 -21.61 -5.28 -22.36
CA LEU A 231 -20.96 -6.56 -22.52
C LEU A 231 -20.85 -7.27 -21.18
N THR A 232 -21.41 -8.45 -21.11
CA THR A 232 -21.31 -9.39 -19.98
C THR A 232 -20.86 -10.75 -20.47
N SER A 233 -20.15 -11.49 -19.66
CA SER A 233 -19.73 -12.86 -19.93
C SER A 233 -19.58 -13.60 -18.60
N ASN A 234 -19.85 -14.89 -18.61
CA ASN A 234 -19.61 -15.75 -17.44
C ASN A 234 -18.12 -15.90 -17.09
N GLN A 235 -17.23 -15.45 -17.97
CA GLN A 235 -15.79 -15.48 -17.73
C GLN A 235 -15.28 -14.22 -17.04
N ILE A 236 -16.03 -13.12 -17.10
CA ILE A 236 -15.66 -11.84 -16.51
C ILE A 236 -16.15 -11.80 -15.05
N GLY A 237 -15.24 -11.42 -14.14
CA GLY A 237 -15.54 -11.29 -12.72
C GLY A 237 -15.54 -9.84 -12.26
N THR A 238 -14.35 -9.28 -12.05
CA THR A 238 -14.17 -7.88 -11.61
C THR A 238 -13.22 -7.15 -12.58
N PRO A 239 -13.72 -6.79 -13.78
CA PRO A 239 -12.90 -6.18 -14.83
C PRO A 239 -12.38 -4.82 -14.38
N ARG A 240 -11.11 -4.54 -14.67
CA ARG A 240 -10.39 -3.35 -14.21
C ARG A 240 -9.71 -2.61 -15.36
N SER A 241 -8.42 -2.84 -15.57
CA SER A 241 -7.61 -2.11 -16.55
C SER A 241 -8.04 -2.37 -17.99
N ILE A 242 -7.90 -1.34 -18.83
CA ILE A 242 -8.20 -1.40 -20.27
C ILE A 242 -6.95 -1.01 -21.04
N LEU A 243 -6.57 -1.87 -21.99
CA LEU A 243 -5.60 -1.57 -23.05
C LEU A 243 -6.31 -1.74 -24.39
N SER A 244 -6.22 -0.75 -25.27
CA SER A 244 -6.83 -0.85 -26.60
C SER A 244 -6.08 0.00 -27.62
N ASN A 245 -6.20 -0.39 -28.89
CA ASN A 245 -5.79 0.42 -30.04
C ASN A 245 -6.99 0.88 -30.91
N GLY A 246 -8.22 0.69 -30.39
CA GLY A 246 -9.45 1.05 -31.08
C GLY A 246 -10.15 -0.10 -31.81
N ASP A 247 -9.45 -1.20 -32.06
CA ASP A 247 -10.01 -2.43 -32.65
C ASP A 247 -9.78 -3.64 -31.72
N TYR A 248 -8.60 -3.76 -31.18
CA TYR A 248 -8.18 -4.79 -30.24
C TYR A 248 -8.29 -4.28 -28.79
N ILE A 249 -8.77 -5.13 -27.91
CA ILE A 249 -9.03 -4.77 -26.51
C ILE A 249 -8.49 -5.84 -25.57
N MET A 250 -7.82 -5.43 -24.51
CA MET A 250 -7.46 -6.25 -23.37
C MET A 250 -8.09 -5.66 -22.10
N ILE A 251 -8.75 -6.50 -21.32
CA ILE A 251 -9.40 -6.12 -20.06
C ILE A 251 -8.79 -6.94 -18.93
N GLY A 252 -8.03 -6.28 -18.08
CA GLY A 252 -7.50 -6.92 -16.86
C GLY A 252 -8.60 -7.20 -15.84
N ASP A 253 -8.59 -8.37 -15.23
CA ASP A 253 -9.60 -8.86 -14.30
C ASP A 253 -8.96 -9.51 -13.09
N GLU A 254 -9.29 -9.01 -11.90
CA GLU A 254 -8.78 -9.53 -10.63
C GLU A 254 -9.41 -10.87 -10.25
N ASN A 255 -10.66 -11.10 -10.63
CA ASN A 255 -11.46 -12.26 -10.22
C ASN A 255 -12.17 -12.90 -11.42
N ALA A 256 -11.44 -13.18 -12.49
CA ALA A 256 -11.97 -13.85 -13.66
C ALA A 256 -12.56 -15.22 -13.33
N ASN A 257 -13.50 -15.68 -14.13
CA ASN A 257 -14.23 -16.92 -13.94
C ASN A 257 -14.09 -17.86 -15.15
N GLY A 258 -14.60 -19.07 -15.00
CA GLY A 258 -14.72 -20.03 -16.09
C GLY A 258 -13.37 -20.42 -16.72
N GLU A 259 -13.31 -20.41 -18.04
CA GLU A 259 -12.12 -20.80 -18.82
C GLU A 259 -10.99 -19.78 -18.74
N CYS A 260 -11.29 -18.57 -18.28
CA CYS A 260 -10.29 -17.51 -18.09
C CYS A 260 -9.59 -17.54 -16.72
N VAL A 261 -9.83 -18.53 -15.89
CA VAL A 261 -9.09 -18.71 -14.63
C VAL A 261 -7.67 -19.17 -14.93
N GLY A 262 -6.69 -18.36 -14.55
CA GLY A 262 -5.28 -18.62 -14.76
C GLY A 262 -4.64 -19.51 -13.69
N VAL A 263 -3.37 -19.85 -13.89
CA VAL A 263 -2.56 -20.61 -12.90
C VAL A 263 -2.18 -19.79 -11.68
N ASN A 264 -2.28 -18.46 -11.75
CA ASN A 264 -2.01 -17.52 -10.65
C ASN A 264 -3.28 -17.11 -9.89
N GLY A 265 -4.18 -18.06 -9.65
CA GLY A 265 -5.47 -17.82 -9.05
C GLY A 265 -6.50 -17.32 -10.07
N ASN A 266 -7.39 -16.42 -9.64
CA ASN A 266 -8.48 -15.92 -10.50
C ASN A 266 -8.08 -14.71 -11.37
N ARG A 267 -6.84 -14.23 -11.27
CA ARG A 267 -6.35 -13.11 -12.07
C ARG A 267 -6.18 -13.50 -13.51
N SER A 268 -6.76 -12.73 -14.42
CA SER A 268 -6.68 -12.96 -15.85
C SER A 268 -6.83 -11.66 -16.63
N THR A 269 -6.57 -11.70 -17.92
CA THR A 269 -6.86 -10.60 -18.84
C THR A 269 -7.63 -11.13 -20.04
N HIS A 270 -8.81 -10.58 -20.25
CA HIS A 270 -9.69 -10.93 -21.35
C HIS A 270 -9.26 -10.23 -22.63
N VAL A 271 -9.17 -10.95 -23.72
CA VAL A 271 -8.76 -10.43 -25.03
C VAL A 271 -9.92 -10.48 -26.02
N PHE A 272 -10.21 -9.33 -26.61
CA PHE A 272 -11.14 -9.20 -27.74
C PHE A 272 -10.33 -8.76 -28.96
N THR A 273 -10.21 -9.64 -29.94
CA THR A 273 -9.37 -9.41 -31.15
C THR A 273 -10.03 -8.49 -32.15
N SER A 274 -11.29 -8.15 -31.94
CA SER A 274 -12.06 -7.17 -32.69
C SER A 274 -13.01 -6.40 -31.78
N TRP A 275 -13.35 -5.19 -32.16
CA TRP A 275 -14.28 -4.34 -31.42
C TRP A 275 -15.62 -5.03 -31.22
N PRO A 276 -16.12 -5.24 -30.00
CA PRO A 276 -17.39 -5.89 -29.76
C PRO A 276 -18.58 -5.04 -30.21
N THR A 277 -19.48 -5.62 -30.96
CA THR A 277 -20.74 -5.01 -31.41
C THR A 277 -21.96 -5.56 -30.66
N GLU A 278 -21.74 -6.60 -29.84
CA GLU A 278 -22.74 -7.24 -28.99
C GLU A 278 -22.05 -7.90 -27.79
N SER A 279 -22.82 -8.31 -26.80
CA SER A 279 -22.30 -9.08 -25.67
C SER A 279 -21.82 -10.45 -26.15
N ARG A 280 -20.59 -10.80 -25.82
CA ARG A 280 -19.94 -12.05 -26.20
C ARG A 280 -18.82 -12.41 -25.24
N ASP A 281 -18.38 -13.66 -25.29
CA ASP A 281 -17.19 -14.10 -24.58
C ASP A 281 -15.91 -13.49 -25.18
N PRO A 282 -14.83 -13.36 -24.41
CA PRO A 282 -13.53 -13.01 -24.93
C PRO A 282 -13.02 -14.07 -25.92
N ASP A 283 -12.25 -13.63 -26.92
CA ASP A 283 -11.65 -14.52 -27.91
C ASP A 283 -10.47 -15.31 -27.32
N ALA A 284 -9.81 -14.74 -26.32
CA ALA A 284 -8.69 -15.34 -25.62
C ALA A 284 -8.56 -14.77 -24.20
N CYS A 285 -7.80 -15.46 -23.36
CA CYS A 285 -7.46 -15.02 -22.00
C CYS A 285 -5.97 -15.11 -21.77
N VAL A 286 -5.47 -14.13 -21.01
CA VAL A 286 -4.10 -14.04 -20.57
C VAL A 286 -4.03 -14.46 -19.11
N ASP A 287 -3.10 -15.32 -18.77
CA ASP A 287 -2.83 -15.61 -17.37
C ASP A 287 -2.30 -14.35 -16.68
N ASN A 288 -2.91 -14.01 -15.56
CA ASN A 288 -2.70 -12.81 -14.77
C ASN A 288 -3.44 -11.56 -15.30
N TRP A 289 -3.80 -10.70 -14.38
CA TRP A 289 -4.28 -9.34 -14.66
C TRP A 289 -3.11 -8.47 -15.08
N ILE A 290 -3.17 -7.89 -16.27
CA ILE A 290 -2.17 -6.96 -16.78
C ILE A 290 -2.75 -5.57 -16.96
N SER A 291 -1.92 -4.58 -16.67
CA SER A 291 -2.12 -3.18 -17.02
C SER A 291 -1.02 -2.76 -18.00
N GLY A 292 -1.16 -1.64 -18.67
CA GLY A 292 -0.12 -1.17 -19.58
C GLY A 292 -0.64 -0.41 -20.79
N THR A 293 0.04 -0.58 -21.91
CA THR A 293 -0.29 0.12 -23.15
C THR A 293 -0.05 -0.74 -24.39
N ILE A 294 -0.79 -0.43 -25.45
CA ILE A 294 -0.55 -0.95 -26.80
C ILE A 294 0.04 0.19 -27.64
N HIS A 295 1.21 -0.04 -28.21
CA HIS A 295 1.89 0.90 -29.09
C HIS A 295 2.42 0.18 -30.34
N GLU A 296 2.00 0.60 -31.53
CA GLU A 296 2.40 0.00 -32.82
C GLU A 296 2.26 -1.55 -32.84
N ASN A 297 1.12 -2.06 -32.35
CA ASN A 297 0.84 -3.49 -32.20
C ASN A 297 1.77 -4.25 -31.24
N LYS A 298 2.55 -3.55 -30.44
CA LYS A 298 3.34 -4.11 -29.34
C LYS A 298 2.67 -3.80 -28.01
N ILE A 299 2.84 -4.69 -27.06
CA ILE A 299 2.24 -4.55 -25.74
C ILE A 299 3.37 -4.36 -24.72
N TYR A 300 3.29 -3.27 -23.95
CA TYR A 300 4.11 -3.02 -22.75
C TYR A 300 3.19 -3.18 -21.55
N SER A 301 3.48 -4.14 -20.70
CA SER A 301 2.55 -4.57 -19.67
C SER A 301 3.21 -4.73 -18.32
N ILE A 302 2.43 -4.45 -17.30
CA ILE A 302 2.78 -4.65 -15.90
C ILE A 302 1.77 -5.66 -15.34
N PRO A 303 2.18 -6.90 -15.04
CA PRO A 303 1.30 -7.90 -14.46
C PRO A 303 1.05 -7.60 -12.99
N ALA A 304 -0.16 -7.84 -12.52
CA ALA A 304 -0.52 -7.70 -11.11
C ALA A 304 0.32 -8.62 -10.23
N GLY A 305 0.83 -8.08 -9.12
CA GLY A 305 1.80 -8.79 -8.28
C GLY A 305 3.14 -9.05 -8.95
N GLY A 306 3.33 -8.56 -10.18
CA GLY A 306 4.57 -8.69 -10.92
C GLY A 306 5.61 -7.65 -10.50
N GLU A 307 6.85 -8.04 -10.62
CA GLU A 307 8.00 -7.20 -10.30
C GLU A 307 8.74 -6.74 -11.55
N SER A 308 8.14 -6.94 -12.72
CA SER A 308 8.85 -6.75 -13.99
C SER A 308 7.93 -6.18 -15.06
N LEU A 309 8.51 -5.45 -15.97
CA LEU A 309 7.86 -5.04 -17.20
C LEU A 309 7.92 -6.19 -18.21
N TYR A 310 6.77 -6.54 -18.78
CA TYR A 310 6.66 -7.56 -19.81
C TYR A 310 6.39 -6.91 -21.16
N PHE A 311 6.97 -7.49 -22.20
CA PHE A 311 6.88 -7.01 -23.56
C PHE A 311 6.46 -8.12 -24.53
N TRP A 312 5.51 -7.80 -25.40
CA TRP A 312 5.09 -8.65 -26.51
C TRP A 312 5.28 -7.91 -27.83
N ASP A 313 5.97 -8.54 -28.76
CA ASP A 313 6.24 -7.96 -30.08
C ASP A 313 5.00 -7.83 -30.96
N ASN A 314 3.95 -8.59 -30.68
CA ASN A 314 2.73 -8.64 -31.47
C ASN A 314 1.50 -8.65 -30.59
N LEU A 315 0.37 -8.26 -31.13
CA LEU A 315 -0.93 -8.42 -30.51
C LEU A 315 -1.24 -9.91 -30.35
N TYR A 316 -1.85 -10.22 -29.24
CA TYR A 316 -2.13 -11.56 -28.83
C TYR A 316 -3.48 -12.05 -29.36
N THR A 317 -3.53 -13.25 -29.91
CA THR A 317 -4.73 -13.77 -30.60
C THR A 317 -5.21 -15.15 -30.15
N SER A 318 -4.48 -15.85 -29.29
CA SER A 318 -4.87 -17.18 -28.84
C SER A 318 -4.49 -17.48 -27.40
N THR A 319 -5.28 -18.30 -26.71
CA THR A 319 -5.07 -18.69 -25.32
C THR A 319 -3.85 -19.59 -25.08
N SER A 320 -3.24 -20.10 -26.13
CA SER A 320 -2.25 -21.17 -25.97
C SER A 320 -0.85 -20.71 -25.57
N GLU A 321 -0.51 -19.42 -25.68
CA GLU A 321 0.85 -18.96 -25.37
C GLU A 321 0.94 -17.48 -25.01
N LEU A 322 0.60 -17.14 -23.78
CA LEU A 322 1.12 -15.92 -23.21
C LEU A 322 2.35 -16.19 -22.39
N LYS A 323 3.39 -16.40 -23.10
CA LYS A 323 4.70 -16.18 -22.52
C LYS A 323 5.12 -14.79 -22.95
N SER A 324 5.38 -13.92 -21.97
CA SER A 324 6.10 -12.69 -22.24
C SER A 324 7.34 -13.05 -23.04
N ASN A 325 7.46 -12.48 -24.23
CA ASN A 325 8.65 -12.71 -25.04
C ASN A 325 9.91 -12.20 -24.35
N VAL A 326 9.77 -11.16 -23.52
CA VAL A 326 10.88 -10.52 -22.85
C VAL A 326 10.43 -9.93 -21.52
N LYS A 327 11.08 -10.32 -20.44
CA LYS A 327 11.04 -9.64 -19.16
C LYS A 327 12.00 -8.45 -19.26
N LEU A 328 11.49 -7.22 -19.36
CA LEU A 328 12.30 -6.05 -19.73
C LEU A 328 13.01 -5.39 -18.55
N ALA A 329 12.47 -5.53 -17.35
CA ALA A 329 13.12 -5.00 -16.17
C ALA A 329 12.88 -5.94 -15.02
N GLU A 330 13.93 -6.37 -14.42
CA GLU A 330 13.85 -7.02 -13.13
C GLU A 330 13.81 -5.97 -12.04
N PRO A 331 13.19 -6.26 -10.89
CA PRO A 331 13.33 -5.42 -9.74
C PRO A 331 14.83 -5.26 -9.52
N GLY A 332 15.31 -4.07 -9.77
CA GLY A 332 16.68 -3.75 -9.47
C GLY A 332 16.88 -3.97 -7.99
N GLN A 333 18.06 -4.31 -7.61
CA GLN A 333 18.43 -4.39 -6.23
C GLN A 333 18.05 -3.10 -5.52
N GLY A 334 17.22 -3.20 -4.51
CA GLY A 334 16.65 -2.11 -3.78
C GLY A 334 15.49 -1.41 -4.45
N SER A 335 15.05 -1.88 -5.57
CA SER A 335 13.81 -1.40 -6.11
C SER A 335 12.65 -1.98 -5.30
N ARG A 336 11.67 -1.16 -5.06
CA ARG A 336 10.33 -1.64 -4.81
C ARG A 336 9.82 -2.32 -6.04
N TRP A 337 8.77 -3.08 -5.85
CA TRP A 337 8.12 -3.80 -6.91
C TRP A 337 7.66 -2.86 -8.00
N MET A 338 8.07 -3.17 -9.20
CA MET A 338 7.51 -2.58 -10.39
C MET A 338 6.07 -3.07 -10.54
N GLY A 339 5.14 -2.17 -10.74
CA GLY A 339 3.75 -2.52 -10.93
C GLY A 339 2.99 -2.72 -9.63
N GLY A 340 3.03 -3.87 -9.06
CA GLY A 340 2.11 -4.27 -8.00
C GLY A 340 0.74 -4.63 -8.56
N ASP A 341 -0.33 -4.36 -7.82
CA ASP A 341 -1.67 -4.82 -8.22
C ASP A 341 -2.27 -4.02 -9.39
N ASP A 342 -1.83 -2.78 -9.64
CA ASP A 342 -2.60 -1.83 -10.46
C ASP A 342 -1.76 -0.87 -11.30
N GLY A 343 -0.53 -1.16 -11.57
CA GLY A 343 0.32 -0.25 -12.36
C GLY A 343 -0.21 0.09 -13.75
N GLY A 344 0.39 1.07 -14.40
CA GLY A 344 0.03 1.50 -15.75
C GLY A 344 1.24 1.91 -16.57
N ALA A 345 1.09 1.99 -17.90
CA ALA A 345 2.13 2.45 -18.80
C ALA A 345 1.58 3.28 -19.95
N THR A 346 2.39 4.17 -20.50
CA THR A 346 2.09 4.90 -21.74
C THR A 346 3.36 5.20 -22.51
N VAL A 347 3.24 5.26 -23.84
CA VAL A 347 4.32 5.68 -24.73
C VAL A 347 4.06 7.11 -25.20
N ALA A 348 5.09 7.95 -25.09
CA ALA A 348 5.06 9.31 -25.62
C ALA A 348 6.35 9.58 -26.42
N GLY A 349 6.23 9.68 -27.73
CA GLY A 349 7.38 9.67 -28.63
C GLY A 349 8.16 8.36 -28.52
N ASN A 350 9.43 8.44 -28.17
CA ASN A 350 10.27 7.26 -27.93
C ASN A 350 10.38 6.87 -26.47
N LYS A 351 9.69 7.57 -25.57
CA LYS A 351 9.76 7.32 -24.14
C LYS A 351 8.64 6.40 -23.68
N LEU A 352 8.95 5.55 -22.70
CA LEU A 352 7.97 4.77 -21.98
C LEU A 352 7.90 5.26 -20.52
N PHE A 353 6.70 5.64 -20.11
CA PHE A 353 6.38 6.03 -18.74
C PHE A 353 5.63 4.91 -18.05
N ILE A 354 6.04 4.56 -16.85
CA ILE A 354 5.45 3.47 -16.06
C ILE A 354 5.01 4.00 -14.70
N ALA A 355 3.74 3.86 -14.40
CA ALA A 355 3.21 4.07 -13.05
C ALA A 355 3.47 2.82 -12.22
N GLU A 356 4.31 2.93 -11.21
CA GLU A 356 4.63 1.85 -10.30
C GLU A 356 3.78 1.99 -9.03
N TYR A 357 2.73 1.20 -8.95
CA TYR A 357 1.75 1.27 -7.87
C TYR A 357 2.39 1.18 -6.48
N ASN A 358 3.03 0.06 -6.16
CA ASN A 358 3.72 -0.13 -4.89
C ASN A 358 5.06 0.62 -4.82
N GLY A 359 5.61 1.02 -5.94
CA GLY A 359 6.84 1.80 -6.03
C GLY A 359 6.66 3.27 -5.68
N ASN A 360 5.43 3.79 -5.71
CA ASN A 360 5.13 5.20 -5.49
C ASN A 360 5.99 6.14 -6.34
N ARG A 361 6.13 5.83 -7.62
CA ARG A 361 6.92 6.61 -8.57
C ARG A 361 6.44 6.39 -10.02
N ILE A 362 6.92 7.27 -10.90
CA ILE A 362 6.79 7.09 -12.34
C ILE A 362 8.18 6.85 -12.91
N SER A 363 8.45 5.64 -13.32
CA SER A 363 9.71 5.26 -13.98
C SER A 363 9.68 5.59 -15.45
N VAL A 364 10.79 6.10 -15.98
CA VAL A 364 10.90 6.56 -17.36
C VAL A 364 12.06 5.90 -18.08
N PHE A 365 11.76 5.31 -19.24
CA PHE A 365 12.73 4.87 -20.22
C PHE A 365 12.81 5.93 -21.33
N ASP A 366 13.99 6.47 -21.60
CA ASP A 366 14.21 7.47 -22.64
C ASP A 366 14.14 6.89 -24.06
N SER A 367 14.22 5.59 -24.16
CA SER A 367 13.95 4.83 -25.38
C SER A 367 13.14 3.58 -25.05
N LEU A 368 12.33 3.14 -26.00
CA LEU A 368 11.53 1.94 -25.80
C LEU A 368 12.42 0.74 -25.53
N PRO A 369 12.24 0.06 -24.38
CA PRO A 369 13.11 -1.04 -23.99
C PRO A 369 12.91 -2.24 -24.93
N SER A 370 14.00 -2.93 -25.26
CA SER A 370 14.01 -4.08 -26.17
C SER A 370 14.78 -5.28 -25.60
N SER A 371 15.38 -5.16 -24.42
CA SER A 371 16.13 -6.25 -23.80
C SER A 371 15.87 -6.36 -22.29
N PRO A 372 16.04 -7.54 -21.71
CA PRO A 372 15.84 -7.76 -20.26
C PRO A 372 16.77 -6.93 -19.36
N SER A 373 17.91 -6.51 -19.87
CA SER A 373 18.89 -5.72 -19.13
C SER A 373 18.60 -4.23 -19.13
N THR A 374 17.60 -3.77 -19.89
CA THR A 374 17.25 -2.34 -19.97
C THR A 374 16.59 -1.91 -18.67
N LYS A 375 17.18 -0.91 -18.01
CA LYS A 375 16.62 -0.29 -16.80
C LYS A 375 16.00 1.05 -17.16
N PRO A 376 15.01 1.53 -16.39
CA PRO A 376 14.56 2.90 -16.52
C PRO A 376 15.73 3.88 -16.33
N ASN A 377 15.68 5.00 -17.04
CA ASN A 377 16.74 6.00 -17.00
C ASN A 377 16.59 6.94 -15.81
N TRP A 378 15.35 7.25 -15.42
CA TRP A 378 15.06 8.18 -14.33
C TRP A 378 13.62 8.00 -13.82
N SER A 379 13.29 8.71 -12.74
CA SER A 379 11.95 8.74 -12.14
C SER A 379 11.39 10.16 -12.12
N LEU A 380 10.13 10.31 -12.52
CA LEU A 380 9.52 11.62 -12.69
C LEU A 380 9.11 12.29 -11.37
N LEU A 381 8.62 11.53 -10.40
CA LEU A 381 8.00 12.05 -9.17
C LEU A 381 8.70 11.62 -7.88
N THR A 382 9.93 11.16 -7.95
CA THR A 382 10.76 10.87 -6.78
C THR A 382 11.96 11.81 -6.73
N ASP A 383 12.51 12.03 -5.54
CA ASP A 383 13.68 12.89 -5.35
C ASP A 383 15.00 12.27 -5.81
N ASN A 384 15.01 10.96 -6.03
CA ASN A 384 16.22 10.28 -6.52
C ASN A 384 16.04 9.79 -7.96
N THR A 385 16.82 10.34 -8.86
CA THR A 385 16.84 9.99 -10.28
C THR A 385 17.71 8.78 -10.60
N GLU A 386 18.59 8.37 -9.69
CA GLU A 386 19.61 7.35 -9.94
C GLU A 386 19.24 5.99 -9.34
N SER A 387 18.29 5.96 -8.43
CA SER A 387 17.95 4.77 -7.66
C SER A 387 16.48 4.41 -7.81
N PHE A 388 16.21 3.15 -8.11
CA PHE A 388 14.90 2.53 -7.97
C PHE A 388 14.64 2.07 -6.52
N THR A 389 15.50 2.47 -5.61
CA THR A 389 15.28 2.31 -4.18
C THR A 389 14.44 3.45 -3.64
N LEU A 390 13.74 3.20 -2.56
CA LEU A 390 13.32 4.28 -1.69
C LEU A 390 14.50 5.17 -1.39
N LEU A 391 14.25 6.46 -1.48
CA LEU A 391 15.16 7.41 -0.90
C LEU A 391 15.29 7.12 0.58
N GLU A 392 16.48 7.28 1.04
CA GLU A 392 16.79 7.32 2.45
C GLU A 392 15.97 8.38 3.21
N GLU A 393 15.50 9.39 2.50
CA GLU A 393 14.67 10.49 3.01
C GLU A 393 13.16 10.20 3.00
N ASP A 394 12.71 9.27 2.15
CA ASP A 394 11.31 8.92 1.98
C ASP A 394 11.06 7.51 2.52
N PHE A 395 10.79 7.38 3.79
CA PHE A 395 10.23 6.14 4.24
C PHE A 395 8.72 6.15 3.96
N ILE A 396 8.29 5.18 3.19
CA ILE A 396 6.88 4.93 2.94
C ILE A 396 6.58 3.59 3.55
N ILE A 397 5.58 3.55 4.39
CA ILE A 397 5.19 2.37 5.15
C ILE A 397 3.82 1.95 4.65
N GLN A 398 3.72 0.75 4.08
CA GLN A 398 2.49 0.33 3.42
C GLN A 398 1.61 -0.58 4.26
N ASN A 399 2.20 -1.42 5.09
CA ASN A 399 1.46 -2.27 6.02
C ASN A 399 2.23 -2.35 7.32
N PRO A 400 2.24 -1.27 8.10
CA PRO A 400 3.12 -1.13 9.24
C PRO A 400 2.73 -2.08 10.37
N VAL A 401 3.74 -2.63 11.02
CA VAL A 401 3.63 -3.21 12.36
C VAL A 401 4.60 -2.49 13.26
N ILE A 402 4.08 -1.91 14.31
CA ILE A 402 4.80 -1.03 15.23
C ILE A 402 5.11 -1.79 16.50
N GLU A 403 6.37 -1.73 16.93
CA GLU A 403 6.80 -2.22 18.23
C GLU A 403 7.85 -1.30 18.85
N SER A 404 8.02 -1.40 20.16
CA SER A 404 9.09 -0.68 20.86
C SER A 404 9.54 -1.46 22.09
N ASP A 405 10.81 -1.32 22.41
CA ASP A 405 11.37 -1.81 23.68
C ASP A 405 12.32 -0.76 24.24
N GLU A 406 12.08 -0.37 25.49
CA GLU A 406 12.77 0.73 26.16
C GLU A 406 12.70 2.04 25.36
N ASN A 407 13.79 2.40 24.65
CA ASN A 407 13.88 3.63 23.88
C ASN A 407 13.84 3.39 22.35
N ILE A 408 13.96 2.15 21.92
CA ILE A 408 14.03 1.80 20.51
C ILE A 408 12.61 1.59 19.98
N PHE A 409 12.31 2.21 18.86
CA PHE A 409 11.03 2.10 18.17
C PHE A 409 11.26 1.51 16.77
N VAL A 410 10.50 0.49 16.42
CA VAL A 410 10.65 -0.21 15.17
C VAL A 410 9.33 -0.31 14.42
N VAL A 411 9.40 -0.26 13.10
CA VAL A 411 8.25 -0.46 12.21
C VAL A 411 8.65 -1.39 11.08
N SER A 412 8.06 -2.57 11.06
CA SER A 412 8.20 -3.46 9.91
C SER A 412 7.10 -3.21 8.88
N SER A 413 7.39 -3.50 7.62
CA SER A 413 6.42 -3.38 6.52
C SER A 413 6.67 -4.48 5.50
N ASP A 414 5.65 -5.30 5.26
CA ASP A 414 5.74 -6.46 4.37
C ASP A 414 5.85 -6.08 2.90
N PHE A 415 5.04 -5.13 2.43
CA PHE A 415 5.06 -4.68 1.04
C PHE A 415 6.38 -4.02 0.65
N ASP A 416 7.00 -3.32 1.59
CA ASP A 416 8.30 -2.67 1.40
C ASP A 416 9.47 -3.60 1.71
N ARG A 417 9.20 -4.77 2.28
CA ARG A 417 10.19 -5.72 2.80
C ARG A 417 11.23 -5.00 3.66
N SER A 418 10.75 -4.15 4.56
CA SER A 418 11.60 -3.24 5.34
C SER A 418 11.34 -3.32 6.84
N LEU A 419 12.36 -2.90 7.59
CA LEU A 419 12.29 -2.60 9.01
C LEU A 419 12.93 -1.23 9.22
N SER A 420 12.12 -0.26 9.61
CA SER A 420 12.55 1.08 9.99
C SER A 420 12.80 1.13 11.49
N VAL A 421 13.91 1.72 11.89
CA VAL A 421 14.37 1.77 13.29
C VAL A 421 14.66 3.19 13.70
N TRP A 422 14.05 3.63 14.79
CA TRP A 422 14.39 4.83 15.52
C TRP A 422 15.11 4.42 16.79
N LYS A 423 16.35 4.90 17.00
CA LYS A 423 17.14 4.64 18.21
C LYS A 423 16.58 5.35 19.45
N LYS A 424 15.58 6.19 19.26
CA LYS A 424 14.76 6.80 20.30
C LYS A 424 13.31 6.83 19.85
N ILE A 425 12.40 6.66 20.79
CA ILE A 425 10.96 6.79 20.51
C ILE A 425 10.69 8.16 19.85
N PRO A 426 10.00 8.18 18.70
CA PRO A 426 9.71 9.42 17.99
C PRO A 426 8.90 10.39 18.85
N GLY A 427 9.43 11.58 19.08
CA GLY A 427 8.78 12.61 19.90
C GLY A 427 8.24 13.80 19.10
N SER A 428 8.36 13.78 17.77
CA SER A 428 7.90 14.87 16.92
C SER A 428 7.41 14.38 15.57
N THR A 429 6.47 15.11 15.01
CA THR A 429 5.97 14.88 13.65
C THR A 429 7.12 14.98 12.64
N GLY A 430 7.17 14.01 11.73
CA GLY A 430 8.18 13.93 10.69
C GLY A 430 9.52 13.36 11.13
N ALA A 431 9.63 12.83 12.36
CA ALA A 431 10.83 12.14 12.80
C ALA A 431 11.14 10.96 11.86
N LYS A 432 12.32 10.96 11.29
CA LYS A 432 12.77 9.92 10.34
C LYS A 432 13.47 8.79 11.08
N PRO A 433 13.43 7.56 10.55
CA PRO A 433 14.18 6.47 11.14
C PRO A 433 15.70 6.71 11.03
N ASP A 434 16.43 6.27 12.04
CA ASP A 434 17.90 6.29 12.04
C ASP A 434 18.47 5.24 11.10
N ILE A 435 17.80 4.10 10.97
CA ILE A 435 18.22 2.98 10.14
C ILE A 435 17.00 2.40 9.43
N VAL A 436 17.18 2.03 8.16
CA VAL A 436 16.18 1.26 7.40
C VAL A 436 16.83 0.02 6.82
N PHE A 437 16.47 -1.13 7.37
CA PHE A 437 16.78 -2.41 6.77
C PHE A 437 15.82 -2.65 5.62
N ARG A 438 16.34 -3.01 4.47
CA ARG A 438 15.53 -3.25 3.27
C ARG A 438 15.82 -4.62 2.69
N ARG A 439 14.84 -5.12 1.92
CA ARG A 439 14.97 -6.33 1.13
C ARG A 439 15.15 -7.59 1.95
N PHE A 440 14.35 -7.72 2.99
CA PHE A 440 14.14 -9.05 3.51
C PHE A 440 13.72 -9.98 2.37
N GLU A 441 14.20 -11.20 2.36
CA GLU A 441 13.86 -12.21 1.35
C GLU A 441 12.34 -12.42 1.27
N GLU A 442 11.67 -12.34 2.42
CA GLU A 442 10.22 -12.38 2.59
C GLU A 442 9.75 -11.11 3.30
N GLY A 443 8.54 -10.65 3.02
CA GLY A 443 7.96 -9.48 3.67
C GLY A 443 7.62 -9.76 5.14
N PRO A 444 8.08 -8.95 6.11
CA PRO A 444 7.72 -9.10 7.51
C PRO A 444 6.28 -8.67 7.76
N TRP A 445 5.39 -9.63 7.98
CA TRP A 445 3.98 -9.41 8.25
C TRP A 445 3.68 -8.99 9.67
N ASP A 446 4.54 -9.41 10.60
CA ASP A 446 4.41 -9.12 12.01
C ASP A 446 5.79 -9.03 12.65
N ASN A 447 5.88 -8.30 13.74
CA ASN A 447 7.08 -8.28 14.56
C ASN A 447 6.74 -8.20 16.04
N THR A 448 7.68 -8.60 16.88
CA THR A 448 7.61 -8.45 18.33
C THR A 448 8.96 -7.98 18.84
N PHE A 449 8.94 -6.98 19.70
CA PHE A 449 10.15 -6.43 20.29
C PHE A 449 10.01 -6.36 21.81
N ASN A 450 10.64 -7.27 22.51
CA ASN A 450 10.55 -7.37 23.95
C ASN A 450 11.85 -7.91 24.54
N ASN A 451 12.22 -7.41 25.70
CA ASN A 451 13.41 -7.85 26.43
C ASN A 451 14.68 -7.86 25.55
N LYS A 452 14.88 -6.78 24.80
CA LYS A 452 15.97 -6.56 23.82
C LYS A 452 15.95 -7.47 22.59
N SER A 453 15.05 -8.43 22.54
CA SER A 453 14.94 -9.37 21.43
C SER A 453 13.88 -8.90 20.42
N LEU A 454 14.27 -8.81 19.16
CA LEU A 454 13.40 -8.47 18.05
C LEU A 454 13.24 -9.66 17.11
N PHE A 455 12.00 -10.01 16.79
CA PHE A 455 11.68 -11.08 15.84
C PHE A 455 10.69 -10.60 14.79
N LEU A 456 10.83 -11.10 13.57
CA LEU A 456 9.96 -10.81 12.44
C LEU A 456 9.38 -12.13 11.90
N ALA A 457 8.06 -12.20 11.77
CA ALA A 457 7.39 -13.28 11.04
C ALA A 457 7.21 -12.86 9.57
N ALA A 458 7.82 -13.59 8.66
CA ALA A 458 7.91 -13.19 7.25
C ALA A 458 7.61 -14.39 6.34
N GLY A 459 6.34 -14.75 6.21
CA GLY A 459 5.88 -15.78 5.29
C GLY A 459 6.54 -17.14 5.53
N LYS A 460 7.64 -17.40 4.84
CA LYS A 460 8.39 -18.68 4.96
C LYS A 460 9.54 -18.63 5.95
N LYS A 461 9.78 -17.50 6.59
CA LYS A 461 10.95 -17.30 7.45
C LYS A 461 10.63 -16.56 8.74
N VAL A 462 11.43 -16.86 9.74
CA VAL A 462 11.59 -16.03 10.94
C VAL A 462 12.96 -15.37 10.90
N PHE A 463 13.00 -14.07 11.09
CA PHE A 463 14.24 -13.33 11.33
C PHE A 463 14.26 -12.87 12.77
N GLY A 464 15.43 -12.87 13.41
CA GLY A 464 15.55 -12.46 14.80
C GLY A 464 16.93 -11.98 15.21
N TRP A 465 16.94 -11.08 16.18
CA TRP A 465 18.10 -10.61 16.92
C TRP A 465 17.82 -10.78 18.42
N PHE A 466 18.73 -11.42 19.14
CA PHE A 466 18.52 -11.71 20.57
C PHE A 466 18.89 -10.52 21.45
N ASP A 467 19.78 -9.63 20.98
CA ASP A 467 20.11 -8.36 21.60
C ASP A 467 20.21 -7.29 20.50
N PHE A 468 19.05 -6.76 20.11
CA PHE A 468 18.95 -5.85 18.99
C PHE A 468 19.64 -4.51 19.24
N GLU A 469 19.60 -4.00 20.47
CA GLU A 469 20.30 -2.77 20.84
C GLU A 469 21.82 -2.90 20.64
N ASN A 470 22.39 -4.01 21.08
CA ASN A 470 23.82 -4.28 20.87
C ASN A 470 24.17 -4.44 19.40
N THR A 471 23.28 -5.08 18.64
CA THR A 471 23.40 -5.20 17.18
C THR A 471 23.47 -3.81 16.51
N LEU A 472 22.58 -2.91 16.88
CA LEU A 472 22.57 -1.53 16.37
C LEU A 472 23.83 -0.74 16.74
N ASN A 473 24.36 -0.97 17.93
CA ASN A 473 25.57 -0.28 18.42
C ASN A 473 26.86 -0.82 17.81
N SER A 474 26.89 -2.10 17.48
CA SER A 474 28.05 -2.77 16.87
C SER A 474 28.15 -2.60 15.36
N GLU A 475 27.11 -2.08 14.73
CA GLU A 475 26.96 -2.01 13.26
C GLU A 475 27.13 -3.38 12.56
N ASN A 476 27.04 -4.46 13.30
CA ASN A 476 27.01 -5.81 12.78
C ASN A 476 25.56 -6.32 12.80
N TYR A 477 24.88 -6.15 11.68
CA TYR A 477 23.46 -6.41 11.56
C TYR A 477 23.11 -7.87 11.20
N SER A 478 24.01 -8.82 11.42
CA SER A 478 23.73 -10.23 11.18
C SER A 478 22.62 -10.74 12.09
N PHE A 479 21.76 -11.60 11.54
CA PHE A 479 20.70 -12.23 12.30
C PHE A 479 21.27 -13.31 13.22
N ASP A 480 20.74 -13.38 14.44
CA ASP A 480 20.92 -14.52 15.34
C ASP A 480 20.02 -15.69 14.92
N MET A 481 18.85 -15.38 14.35
CA MET A 481 17.91 -16.32 13.78
C MET A 481 17.54 -15.90 12.36
N ASN A 482 17.72 -16.78 11.38
CA ASN A 482 17.24 -16.64 10.00
C ASN A 482 16.91 -18.04 9.50
N THR A 483 15.67 -18.47 9.69
CA THR A 483 15.28 -19.85 9.46
C THR A 483 13.90 -19.99 8.82
N SER A 484 13.75 -21.02 8.01
CA SER A 484 12.47 -21.47 7.46
C SER A 484 11.84 -22.64 8.22
N SER A 485 12.49 -23.09 9.31
CA SER A 485 12.00 -24.18 10.14
C SER A 485 12.52 -24.09 11.58
N ILE A 486 11.75 -24.59 12.52
CA ILE A 486 12.16 -24.81 13.91
C ILE A 486 11.63 -26.18 14.31
N GLY A 487 12.52 -27.05 14.85
CA GLY A 487 12.18 -28.44 15.11
C GLY A 487 11.69 -29.15 13.85
N SER A 488 10.57 -29.82 13.95
CA SER A 488 9.90 -30.49 12.83
C SER A 488 9.00 -29.58 11.99
N ILE A 489 8.81 -28.31 12.40
CA ILE A 489 7.91 -27.38 11.75
C ILE A 489 8.63 -26.67 10.60
N ASN A 490 8.10 -26.79 9.38
CA ASN A 490 8.52 -26.03 8.21
C ASN A 490 7.49 -24.93 7.94
N PHE A 491 7.94 -23.69 7.86
CA PHE A 491 7.07 -22.54 7.70
C PHE A 491 6.67 -22.34 6.23
N SER A 492 5.41 -21.97 6.02
CA SER A 492 4.85 -21.68 4.70
C SER A 492 4.14 -20.33 4.62
N SER A 493 3.52 -19.91 5.71
CA SER A 493 2.62 -18.76 5.73
C SER A 493 2.59 -18.03 7.10
N LEU A 494 3.77 -17.82 7.68
CA LEU A 494 3.90 -17.08 8.95
C LEU A 494 3.39 -15.64 8.80
N ARG A 495 2.45 -15.26 9.65
CA ARG A 495 1.90 -13.91 9.72
C ARG A 495 1.87 -13.34 11.12
N GLY A 496 2.10 -14.14 12.16
CA GLY A 496 2.08 -13.69 13.53
C GLY A 496 3.33 -14.11 14.30
N VAL A 497 3.86 -13.21 15.12
CA VAL A 497 4.92 -13.48 16.09
C VAL A 497 4.72 -12.67 17.35
N ALA A 498 4.88 -13.29 18.51
CA ALA A 498 4.87 -12.58 19.80
C ALA A 498 5.84 -13.22 20.79
N TYR A 499 6.40 -12.38 21.65
CA TYR A 499 7.33 -12.79 22.70
C TYR A 499 7.15 -11.91 23.94
N ASN A 500 6.91 -12.52 25.10
CA ASN A 500 6.72 -11.79 26.37
C ASN A 500 7.88 -11.99 27.38
N GLY A 501 8.96 -12.63 26.97
CA GLY A 501 10.09 -12.98 27.86
C GLY A 501 10.00 -14.41 28.41
N GLU A 502 8.81 -14.99 28.53
CA GLU A 502 8.57 -16.37 28.98
C GLU A 502 8.11 -17.28 27.83
N PHE A 503 7.18 -16.81 27.00
CA PHE A 503 6.65 -17.55 25.87
C PHE A 503 7.02 -16.89 24.55
N PHE A 504 7.35 -17.72 23.56
CA PHE A 504 7.54 -17.32 22.17
C PHE A 504 6.47 -18.01 21.31
N ALA A 505 5.74 -17.23 20.52
CA ALA A 505 4.65 -17.75 19.71
C ALA A 505 4.84 -17.38 18.24
N LEU A 506 4.54 -18.33 17.35
CA LEU A 506 4.46 -18.14 15.90
C LEU A 506 3.11 -18.61 15.38
N GLY A 507 2.53 -17.85 14.45
CA GLY A 507 1.24 -18.18 13.85
C GLY A 507 1.30 -18.27 12.35
N GLU A 508 0.71 -19.34 11.80
CA GLU A 508 0.59 -19.56 10.36
C GLU A 508 -0.84 -19.41 9.87
N THR A 509 -0.99 -18.80 8.70
CA THR A 509 -2.30 -18.54 8.09
C THR A 509 -2.89 -19.81 7.46
N ASP A 510 -2.13 -20.53 6.66
CA ASP A 510 -2.66 -21.60 5.81
C ASP A 510 -3.01 -22.86 6.62
N ASN A 511 -2.13 -23.30 7.50
CA ASN A 511 -2.38 -24.47 8.36
C ASN A 511 -3.14 -24.10 9.64
N LYS A 512 -3.32 -22.78 9.92
CA LYS A 512 -4.07 -22.24 11.06
C LYS A 512 -3.49 -22.63 12.41
N ASN A 513 -2.22 -22.91 12.50
CA ASN A 513 -1.56 -23.30 13.75
C ASN A 513 -0.90 -22.10 14.43
N ILE A 514 -0.97 -22.11 15.75
CA ILE A 514 -0.18 -21.27 16.64
C ILE A 514 0.77 -22.20 17.38
N TYR A 515 2.07 -22.01 17.16
CA TYR A 515 3.13 -22.76 17.81
C TYR A 515 3.67 -21.95 18.99
N ILE A 516 3.80 -22.55 20.15
CA ILE A 516 4.24 -21.87 21.38
C ILE A 516 5.39 -22.64 22.01
N TRP A 517 6.47 -21.93 22.30
CA TRP A 517 7.63 -22.42 23.04
C TRP A 517 7.78 -21.65 24.36
N LYS A 518 8.33 -22.33 25.38
CA LYS A 518 8.79 -21.69 26.60
C LYS A 518 10.19 -21.13 26.38
N GLY A 519 10.28 -19.81 26.25
CA GLY A 519 11.49 -19.11 25.84
C GLY A 519 11.71 -19.08 24.33
N ILE A 520 12.78 -18.42 23.92
CA ILE A 520 13.18 -18.34 22.50
C ILE A 520 13.68 -19.73 22.07
N PRO A 521 13.10 -20.36 21.04
CA PRO A 521 13.47 -21.70 20.64
C PRO A 521 14.85 -21.75 19.96
N GLY A 522 15.58 -22.80 20.22
CA GLY A 522 16.67 -23.23 19.36
C GLY A 522 16.14 -23.87 18.07
N LEU A 523 16.96 -23.94 17.02
CA LEU A 523 16.53 -24.41 15.70
C LEU A 523 16.00 -25.87 15.67
N ASN A 524 16.33 -26.66 16.69
CA ASN A 524 15.91 -28.07 16.82
C ASN A 524 14.81 -28.29 17.86
N ASP A 525 14.29 -27.24 18.48
CA ASP A 525 13.34 -27.37 19.57
C ASP A 525 11.91 -27.55 19.01
N GLU A 526 11.24 -28.61 19.46
CA GLU A 526 9.82 -28.77 19.17
C GLU A 526 8.98 -27.79 20.00
N PRO A 527 7.83 -27.32 19.48
CA PRO A 527 6.95 -26.46 20.25
C PRO A 527 6.40 -27.19 21.48
N ASP A 528 6.36 -26.49 22.62
CA ASP A 528 5.73 -27.01 23.84
C ASP A 528 4.22 -27.17 23.66
N TYR A 529 3.60 -26.31 22.84
CA TYR A 529 2.17 -26.34 22.55
C TYR A 529 1.90 -26.00 21.09
N ILE A 530 0.87 -26.64 20.53
CA ILE A 530 0.31 -26.32 19.22
C ILE A 530 -1.20 -26.10 19.41
N ILE A 531 -1.66 -24.89 19.11
CA ILE A 531 -3.06 -24.52 19.22
C ILE A 531 -3.61 -24.30 17.82
N GLN A 532 -4.73 -24.98 17.52
CA GLN A 532 -5.44 -24.78 16.26
C GLN A 532 -6.29 -23.50 16.32
N ASN A 533 -6.01 -22.55 15.46
CA ASN A 533 -6.87 -21.39 15.28
C ASN A 533 -8.06 -21.78 14.37
N PRO A 534 -9.29 -21.40 14.68
CA PRO A 534 -10.44 -21.75 13.83
C PRO A 534 -10.38 -21.16 12.40
N VAL A 535 -9.70 -20.02 12.27
CA VAL A 535 -9.47 -19.31 11.00
C VAL A 535 -7.97 -19.09 10.79
N GLY A 536 -7.56 -18.62 9.62
CA GLY A 536 -6.14 -18.30 9.38
C GLY A 536 -5.62 -17.30 10.40
N VAL A 537 -4.38 -17.50 10.86
CA VAL A 537 -3.73 -16.60 11.80
C VAL A 537 -3.30 -15.32 11.08
N GLY A 538 -3.67 -14.18 11.63
CA GLY A 538 -3.17 -12.87 11.27
C GLY A 538 -2.01 -12.46 12.18
N ARG A 539 -2.10 -11.28 12.80
CA ARG A 539 -1.12 -10.78 13.77
C ARG A 539 -1.39 -11.32 15.16
N ILE A 540 -0.34 -11.37 15.96
CA ILE A 540 -0.39 -11.87 17.33
C ILE A 540 0.23 -10.83 18.26
N ASP A 541 -0.34 -10.69 19.45
CA ASP A 541 0.30 -9.97 20.55
C ASP A 541 0.08 -10.71 21.86
N MET A 542 0.94 -10.51 22.85
CA MET A 542 0.82 -11.17 24.14
C MET A 542 1.35 -10.32 25.29
N ASN A 543 0.76 -10.52 26.47
CA ASN A 543 1.33 -10.11 27.75
C ASN A 543 1.60 -11.36 28.62
N ASP A 544 1.78 -11.19 29.93
CA ASP A 544 2.07 -12.31 30.83
C ASP A 544 0.88 -13.28 31.02
N GLU A 545 -0.33 -12.83 30.73
CA GLU A 545 -1.56 -13.61 30.99
C GLU A 545 -2.25 -14.07 29.68
N TRP A 546 -2.20 -13.26 28.62
CA TRP A 546 -3.01 -13.45 27.42
C TRP A 546 -2.19 -13.43 26.15
N LEU A 547 -2.55 -14.32 25.23
CA LEU A 547 -2.18 -14.30 23.83
C LEU A 547 -3.42 -13.91 23.01
N VAL A 548 -3.33 -12.87 22.23
CA VAL A 548 -4.41 -12.38 21.35
C VAL A 548 -4.01 -12.51 19.90
N VAL A 549 -4.94 -13.00 19.07
CA VAL A 549 -4.66 -13.38 17.70
C VAL A 549 -5.72 -12.82 16.76
N SER A 550 -5.32 -11.99 15.81
CA SER A 550 -6.23 -11.58 14.72
C SER A 550 -6.35 -12.67 13.66
N ALA A 551 -7.40 -12.58 12.84
CA ALA A 551 -7.65 -13.55 11.77
C ALA A 551 -7.18 -13.04 10.41
N TYR A 552 -6.83 -13.98 9.50
CA TYR A 552 -6.54 -13.67 8.11
C TYR A 552 -7.00 -14.83 7.18
N PRO A 553 -7.69 -14.57 6.08
CA PRO A 553 -8.44 -13.33 5.78
C PRO A 553 -9.54 -13.13 6.82
N GLY A 554 -9.76 -11.88 7.21
CA GLY A 554 -10.39 -11.59 8.49
C GLY A 554 -11.74 -10.89 8.45
N ALA A 555 -12.33 -10.58 7.28
CA ALA A 555 -13.63 -9.90 7.23
C ALA A 555 -14.69 -10.70 8.01
N GLY A 556 -15.28 -10.06 9.02
CA GLY A 556 -16.26 -10.69 9.91
C GLY A 556 -15.70 -11.73 10.88
N SER A 557 -14.39 -11.93 10.94
CA SER A 557 -13.76 -12.93 11.80
C SER A 557 -13.58 -12.43 13.22
N PRO A 558 -13.76 -13.29 14.23
CA PRO A 558 -13.46 -12.94 15.61
C PRO A 558 -11.95 -12.89 15.90
N VAL A 559 -11.59 -12.25 17.01
CA VAL A 559 -10.25 -12.33 17.59
C VAL A 559 -10.16 -13.54 18.51
N HIS A 560 -9.12 -14.35 18.37
CA HIS A 560 -8.88 -15.47 19.26
C HIS A 560 -8.10 -15.01 20.48
N VAL A 561 -8.59 -15.34 21.66
CA VAL A 561 -8.02 -14.96 22.94
C VAL A 561 -7.68 -16.23 23.72
N ILE A 562 -6.42 -16.42 24.04
CA ILE A 562 -5.88 -17.61 24.70
C ILE A 562 -5.27 -17.19 26.05
N ASN A 563 -5.68 -17.84 27.13
CA ASN A 563 -5.05 -17.63 28.43
C ASN A 563 -3.76 -18.45 28.52
N LEU A 564 -2.63 -17.78 28.74
CA LEU A 564 -1.30 -18.41 28.79
C LEU A 564 -1.08 -19.31 30.02
N THR A 565 -1.87 -19.12 31.09
CA THR A 565 -1.77 -19.98 32.27
C THR A 565 -2.46 -21.32 32.06
N ASN A 566 -3.39 -21.42 31.15
CA ASN A 566 -4.17 -22.64 30.85
C ASN A 566 -3.85 -23.24 29.48
N LEU A 567 -3.42 -22.44 28.51
CA LEU A 567 -3.00 -22.85 27.15
C LEU A 567 -3.95 -23.86 26.46
N ASP A 568 -5.24 -23.79 26.78
CA ASP A 568 -6.27 -24.57 26.13
C ASP A 568 -6.76 -23.90 24.82
N SER A 569 -7.90 -24.34 24.27
CA SER A 569 -8.39 -23.89 22.96
C SER A 569 -8.72 -22.39 22.85
N GLY A 570 -8.70 -21.65 23.96
CA GLY A 570 -9.02 -20.22 24.00
C GLY A 570 -10.49 -19.89 23.69
N ILE A 571 -10.79 -18.61 23.58
CA ILE A 571 -12.12 -18.06 23.36
C ILE A 571 -12.10 -17.19 22.09
N MET A 572 -13.12 -17.35 21.25
CA MET A 572 -13.33 -16.49 20.09
C MET A 572 -14.15 -15.28 20.50
N LEU A 573 -13.51 -14.11 20.51
CA LEU A 573 -14.13 -12.84 20.82
C LEU A 573 -14.72 -12.21 19.55
N PRO A 574 -16.06 -12.01 19.48
CA PRO A 574 -16.66 -11.28 18.37
C PRO A 574 -16.18 -9.83 18.34
N VAL A 575 -15.81 -9.32 17.17
CA VAL A 575 -15.48 -7.92 17.02
C VAL A 575 -16.72 -7.04 16.84
N PRO A 576 -16.70 -5.78 17.29
CA PRO A 576 -17.77 -4.85 17.03
C PRO A 576 -17.94 -4.59 15.52
N GLY A 577 -19.12 -4.90 14.99
CA GLY A 577 -19.40 -4.80 13.54
C GLY A 577 -19.20 -6.14 12.83
N ASN A 578 -20.29 -6.69 12.28
CA ASN A 578 -20.32 -8.06 11.74
C ASN A 578 -19.44 -8.25 10.48
N ASP A 579 -19.09 -7.16 9.77
CA ASP A 579 -18.35 -7.21 8.51
C ASP A 579 -16.98 -6.52 8.60
N ASP A 580 -16.53 -6.21 9.82
CA ASP A 580 -15.27 -5.51 10.00
C ASP A 580 -14.08 -6.46 9.95
N PHE A 581 -12.92 -5.90 9.63
CA PHE A 581 -11.67 -6.62 9.47
C PHE A 581 -10.72 -6.29 10.62
N PRO A 582 -10.60 -7.14 11.65
CA PRO A 582 -9.68 -6.93 12.76
C PRO A 582 -8.25 -7.26 12.32
N GLN A 583 -7.58 -6.31 11.69
CA GLN A 583 -6.24 -6.50 11.13
C GLN A 583 -5.15 -6.54 12.19
N GLY A 584 -5.23 -5.67 13.18
CA GLY A 584 -4.24 -5.56 14.26
C GLY A 584 -4.86 -5.78 15.63
N VAL A 585 -4.09 -6.37 16.52
CA VAL A 585 -4.42 -6.55 17.93
C VAL A 585 -3.25 -6.06 18.76
N SER A 586 -3.52 -5.50 19.94
CA SER A 586 -2.49 -5.13 20.90
C SER A 586 -3.00 -5.30 22.32
N ILE A 587 -2.15 -5.85 23.19
CA ILE A 587 -2.41 -5.99 24.60
C ILE A 587 -1.23 -5.41 25.39
N ASN A 588 -1.50 -4.44 26.24
CA ASN A 588 -0.49 -3.68 26.96
C ASN A 588 -1.04 -3.16 28.29
N GLU A 589 -0.25 -2.38 29.04
CA GLU A 589 -0.62 -1.88 30.35
C GLU A 589 -1.79 -0.89 30.37
N ILE A 590 -2.16 -0.29 29.23
CA ILE A 590 -3.32 0.61 29.16
C ILE A 590 -4.59 -0.07 28.66
N GLY A 591 -4.51 -1.29 28.14
CA GLY A 591 -5.69 -2.04 27.72
C GLY A 591 -5.45 -3.06 26.60
N PHE A 592 -6.56 -3.50 26.06
CA PHE A 592 -6.64 -4.40 24.92
C PHE A 592 -7.28 -3.68 23.74
N PHE A 593 -6.62 -3.67 22.58
CA PHE A 593 -7.01 -2.90 21.41
C PHE A 593 -7.15 -3.77 20.18
N ILE A 594 -8.10 -3.38 19.32
CA ILE A 594 -8.30 -3.97 17.98
C ILE A 594 -8.34 -2.86 16.94
N ALA A 595 -7.49 -2.96 15.93
CA ALA A 595 -7.55 -2.11 14.74
C ALA A 595 -8.54 -2.71 13.74
N LEU A 596 -9.64 -2.00 13.50
CA LEU A 596 -10.72 -2.36 12.59
C LEU A 596 -10.52 -1.67 11.25
N GLN A 597 -9.94 -2.39 10.31
CA GLN A 597 -9.56 -1.84 9.01
C GLN A 597 -10.77 -1.40 8.18
N GLY A 598 -11.84 -2.18 8.16
CA GLY A 598 -13.02 -1.90 7.35
C GLY A 598 -13.76 -0.65 7.79
N SER A 599 -13.89 -0.41 9.09
CA SER A 599 -14.56 0.77 9.64
C SER A 599 -13.63 1.96 9.90
N ASN A 600 -12.36 1.86 9.52
CA ASN A 600 -11.36 2.92 9.70
C ASN A 600 -11.20 3.37 11.16
N LYS A 601 -11.23 2.48 12.12
CA LYS A 601 -11.17 2.85 13.54
C LYS A 601 -10.41 1.87 14.40
N VAL A 602 -10.06 2.32 15.59
CA VAL A 602 -9.52 1.50 16.67
C VAL A 602 -10.53 1.46 17.80
N VAL A 603 -10.73 0.29 18.36
CA VAL A 603 -11.53 0.08 19.57
C VAL A 603 -10.66 -0.52 20.66
N GLY A 604 -10.96 -0.21 21.93
CA GLY A 604 -10.20 -0.70 23.07
C GLY A 604 -11.04 -0.90 24.31
N TRP A 605 -10.58 -1.82 25.14
CA TRP A 605 -11.10 -2.13 26.47
C TRP A 605 -10.00 -1.94 27.50
N SER A 606 -10.38 -1.67 28.74
CA SER A 606 -9.40 -1.56 29.84
C SER A 606 -8.66 -2.89 30.11
N SER A 607 -9.26 -4.01 29.75
CA SER A 607 -8.65 -5.34 29.86
C SER A 607 -9.27 -6.33 28.86
N VAL A 608 -8.56 -7.42 28.59
CA VAL A 608 -9.10 -8.57 27.84
C VAL A 608 -10.34 -9.13 28.54
N GLN A 609 -10.32 -9.20 29.86
CA GLN A 609 -11.44 -9.75 30.63
C GLN A 609 -12.72 -8.92 30.47
N ASP A 610 -12.63 -7.59 30.36
CA ASP A 610 -13.79 -6.74 30.09
C ASP A 610 -14.39 -7.06 28.73
N ALA A 611 -13.57 -7.25 27.71
CA ALA A 611 -14.02 -7.67 26.40
C ALA A 611 -14.69 -9.06 26.43
N LEU A 612 -14.09 -10.04 27.14
CA LEU A 612 -14.66 -11.38 27.29
C LEU A 612 -15.96 -11.39 28.08
N ASN A 613 -16.17 -10.46 29.01
CA ASN A 613 -17.42 -10.28 29.74
C ASN A 613 -18.53 -9.61 28.91
N GLY A 614 -18.25 -9.26 27.65
CA GLY A 614 -19.20 -8.61 26.75
C GLY A 614 -19.39 -7.13 27.01
N SER A 615 -18.47 -6.48 27.73
CA SER A 615 -18.49 -5.02 27.91
C SER A 615 -18.30 -4.31 26.57
N SER A 616 -18.97 -3.19 26.38
CA SER A 616 -18.70 -2.32 25.23
C SER A 616 -17.29 -1.76 25.31
N PRO A 617 -16.62 -1.50 24.17
CA PRO A 617 -15.33 -0.81 24.17
C PRO A 617 -15.42 0.51 24.93
N THR A 618 -14.45 0.76 25.80
CA THR A 618 -14.32 2.01 26.56
C THR A 618 -13.60 3.10 25.76
N MET A 619 -12.88 2.69 24.72
CA MET A 619 -12.13 3.57 23.82
C MET A 619 -12.54 3.27 22.38
N SER A 620 -12.76 4.34 21.60
CA SER A 620 -13.01 4.22 20.16
C SER A 620 -12.61 5.52 19.49
N PHE A 621 -11.78 5.45 18.47
CA PHE A 621 -11.34 6.62 17.71
C PHE A 621 -11.08 6.28 16.24
N GLY A 622 -11.03 7.30 15.40
CA GLY A 622 -11.03 7.15 13.95
C GLY A 622 -12.45 7.11 13.39
N GLY A 623 -12.67 6.30 12.36
CA GLY A 623 -13.97 6.16 11.70
C GLY A 623 -14.23 7.17 10.59
N THR A 624 -13.18 7.76 10.02
CA THR A 624 -13.25 8.66 8.87
C THR A 624 -12.52 8.06 7.67
N THR A 625 -12.99 8.40 6.48
CA THR A 625 -12.31 8.03 5.23
C THR A 625 -11.23 9.02 4.82
N ASN A 626 -11.19 10.21 5.44
CA ASN A 626 -10.23 11.26 5.13
C ASN A 626 -8.96 11.13 5.96
N LYS A 627 -7.81 11.45 5.38
CA LYS A 627 -6.53 11.54 6.07
C LYS A 627 -6.47 12.82 6.90
N THR A 628 -7.03 12.79 8.09
CA THR A 628 -6.96 13.88 9.07
C THR A 628 -6.11 13.47 10.26
N ASN A 629 -5.74 14.42 11.10
CA ASN A 629 -5.02 14.13 12.34
C ASN A 629 -5.94 13.56 13.44
N SER A 630 -7.25 13.59 13.25
CA SER A 630 -8.25 13.04 14.18
C SER A 630 -8.86 11.73 13.71
N GLY A 631 -8.56 11.30 12.48
CA GLY A 631 -9.10 10.07 11.89
C GLY A 631 -8.02 9.05 11.59
N THR A 632 -8.37 7.79 11.67
CA THR A 632 -7.55 6.69 11.18
C THR A 632 -8.16 6.14 9.91
N LYS A 633 -7.36 5.98 8.86
CA LYS A 633 -7.80 5.39 7.60
C LYS A 633 -7.21 4.00 7.46
N MET A 634 -8.07 2.97 7.40
CA MET A 634 -7.64 1.58 7.30
C MET A 634 -6.62 1.21 8.40
N ALA A 635 -7.00 1.41 9.65
CA ALA A 635 -6.17 1.06 10.80
C ALA A 635 -5.74 -0.42 10.72
N SER A 636 -4.45 -0.68 10.78
CA SER A 636 -3.89 -2.02 10.61
C SER A 636 -3.07 -2.51 11.79
N THR A 637 -2.56 -1.63 12.62
CA THR A 637 -1.78 -1.96 13.81
C THR A 637 -2.02 -0.94 14.90
N VAL A 638 -1.86 -1.38 16.13
CA VAL A 638 -1.92 -0.57 17.35
C VAL A 638 -0.75 -0.95 18.23
N HIS A 639 -0.07 0.02 18.78
CA HIS A 639 1.02 -0.20 19.73
C HIS A 639 1.08 0.90 20.78
N TRP A 640 1.41 0.55 22.01
CA TRP A 640 1.65 1.48 23.11
C TRP A 640 3.13 1.52 23.45
N ASP A 641 3.77 2.68 23.29
CA ASP A 641 5.21 2.85 23.53
C ASP A 641 5.56 3.31 24.95
N GLY A 642 4.58 3.35 25.85
CA GLY A 642 4.69 3.92 27.18
C GLY A 642 4.26 5.38 27.27
N PHE A 643 4.07 6.07 26.17
CA PHE A 643 3.74 7.49 26.09
C PHE A 643 2.62 7.81 25.10
N HIS A 644 2.61 7.13 23.95
CA HIS A 644 1.65 7.32 22.89
C HIS A 644 1.03 5.99 22.48
N LEU A 645 -0.24 6.01 22.19
CA LEU A 645 -0.89 4.95 21.44
C LEU A 645 -0.68 5.22 19.95
N TRP A 646 0.10 4.37 19.32
CA TRP A 646 0.38 4.43 17.91
C TRP A 646 -0.64 3.64 17.10
N VAL A 647 -1.06 4.20 15.99
CA VAL A 647 -1.89 3.52 14.99
C VAL A 647 -1.18 3.58 13.65
N GLY A 648 -0.91 2.41 13.10
CA GLY A 648 -0.42 2.28 11.73
C GLY A 648 -1.59 2.10 10.77
N GLU A 649 -1.54 2.77 9.64
CA GLU A 649 -2.56 2.71 8.60
C GLU A 649 -2.11 1.85 7.43
N PHE A 650 -3.02 1.01 6.94
CA PHE A 650 -2.73 0.11 5.82
C PHE A 650 -2.44 0.89 4.54
N LYS A 651 -1.62 0.37 3.73
CA LYS A 651 -0.88 0.84 2.52
C LYS A 651 -1.28 2.18 1.87
N PHE A 652 -2.46 2.66 2.10
CA PHE A 652 -3.03 3.77 1.35
C PHE A 652 -2.77 5.15 1.96
N SER A 653 -2.52 5.20 3.24
CA SER A 653 -2.24 6.45 3.94
C SER A 653 -0.75 6.67 4.14
N ASN A 654 0.04 5.61 4.19
CA ASN A 654 1.48 5.64 4.39
C ASN A 654 1.88 6.43 5.64
N ARG A 655 1.16 6.27 6.74
CA ARG A 655 1.42 7.04 7.94
C ARG A 655 1.20 6.26 9.23
N LEU A 656 1.86 6.73 10.27
CA LEU A 656 1.71 6.30 11.64
C LEU A 656 1.24 7.50 12.46
N LEU A 657 0.22 7.30 13.27
CA LEU A 657 -0.36 8.33 14.12
C LEU A 657 -0.09 8.00 15.59
N GLY A 658 0.56 8.88 16.32
CA GLY A 658 0.81 8.76 17.75
C GLY A 658 -0.14 9.67 18.55
N PHE A 659 -0.94 9.09 19.42
CA PHE A 659 -1.93 9.78 20.25
C PHE A 659 -1.46 9.76 21.70
N ALA A 660 -1.22 10.93 22.29
CA ALA A 660 -1.00 11.03 23.72
C ALA A 660 -2.33 10.86 24.48
N PRO A 661 -2.30 10.32 25.71
CA PRO A 661 -3.48 10.30 26.55
C PRO A 661 -4.03 11.70 26.79
N SER A 662 -5.35 11.88 26.73
CA SER A 662 -5.98 13.14 27.12
C SER A 662 -5.80 13.38 28.63
N LYS A 663 -5.49 14.62 29.00
CA LYS A 663 -5.35 15.04 30.38
C LYS A 663 -6.69 15.17 31.07
#